data_0d725042a1997c301a7c77e67ae7a0bf
#
_entry.id   0d725042a1997c301a7c77e67ae7a0bf
#
_cell.length_a   1.000
_cell.length_b   1.000
_cell.length_c   1.000
_cell.angle_alpha   90.00
_cell.angle_beta   90.00
_cell.angle_gamma   90.00
#
_symmetry.space_group_name_H-M   'P 1'
#
loop_
_entity.id
_entity.type
_entity.pdbx_description
1 polymer ?
#
loop_
_entity_poly.entity_id
_entity_poly.type
_entity_poly.pdbx_seq_one_letter_code
_entity_poly.pdbx_strand_id
1 'polypeptide(L)'
;MKKILLIILFSTTFIYAQKSLFDNVKLKNIGPTVMSGRVVDLAVNPENPIEFYVAYATGGLWHTKNNGTSFTPVMDTAETINCGAVAVDWVSGTIWVGTGEVNSSRSSYSGIGVLKSSDKGKTWQNIGLPDSHHISRIWFNPKNNNELVVSVVGHLFTSNTERGIFKTSDNGKNWKKTLFVDANTGIIDLSVCKTDSKIMYTAAWEKDRKSWNFKGNGNGSGIYKSTDSGDSWVLVSEANSGFPTGENIGRIGLSVVNSETIYAVLDNQNKRPNTKIETDKDANKAMFETNVIGCEIYKSTNAGKSWTKQNENFIDDLYYTYGYYFANIAVDSKNEKRIYIGGVNLIFSENGGKTFKNISKDNVHSDHHVTWINPNNPNHIINGNDGGVNITYDNGENWIKCNNVAVGQFYSINVDYKENYNVYGGLQDNGVWSGPNNYELSTGWHQSGKYPYQEIIGGDGMQVQIDNRNTNIVFAGSQYGEYSKINLVAERVERITPRTKKDEEKLRFNWQTPILLSSHNQDILYLGSNFLHRSMNQGETWQKISPDLTKGKKDGNVAFGTLTTISESKINFGLLYIGTDDGNVQISKDGGNSWQSISENLPQNLWISRVVASKFKKERVFVTLNGYRNDDFNSYIFVSDDYGSNWKNIASSQKSAANVLIEDTENENILFLGTDNGLQISIDRGATWNDFSNGMPKVAVHDLVIQYIAKELIVGTHGRSLYKVDLSKIQLFNQELLKKQMHLFAIENVNKQDFWGSKNSFWSEDLEPKFKIWYYLKELLNVKFHNVIDLS
;
A
#
# COMPACT_ATOMS: atom_id res chain seq x y z
N MET A 1 -7.10 1.95 72.66
CA MET A 1 -6.83 2.44 71.28
C MET A 1 -6.29 1.30 70.45
N LYS A 2 -7.16 0.64 69.65
CA LYS A 2 -6.77 -0.48 68.77
C LYS A 2 -6.39 0.12 67.40
N LYS A 3 -5.13 -0.11 66.98
CA LYS A 3 -4.70 0.24 65.60
C LYS A 3 -5.16 -0.86 64.65
N ILE A 4 -6.01 -0.48 63.68
CA ILE A 4 -6.41 -1.35 62.59
C ILE A 4 -5.36 -1.17 61.49
N LEU A 5 -4.65 -2.27 61.15
CA LEU A 5 -3.72 -2.31 60.03
C LEU A 5 -4.50 -2.71 58.79
N LEU A 6 -4.65 -1.80 57.85
CA LEU A 6 -5.28 -2.07 56.56
C LEU A 6 -4.24 -2.66 55.61
N ILE A 7 -4.32 -3.94 55.31
CA ILE A 7 -3.52 -4.61 54.30
C ILE A 7 -4.24 -4.45 52.96
N ILE A 8 -3.73 -3.59 52.08
CA ILE A 8 -4.18 -3.49 50.69
C ILE A 8 -3.49 -4.61 49.91
N LEU A 9 -4.25 -5.67 49.59
CA LEU A 9 -3.80 -6.67 48.63
C LEU A 9 -3.86 -6.07 47.21
N PHE A 10 -2.71 -5.77 46.63
CA PHE A 10 -2.60 -5.55 45.19
C PHE A 10 -2.69 -6.91 44.49
N SER A 11 -3.86 -7.25 43.99
CA SER A 11 -3.99 -8.35 43.02
C SER A 11 -3.46 -7.87 41.67
N THR A 12 -2.24 -8.21 41.35
CA THR A 12 -1.72 -8.13 39.98
C THR A 12 -2.41 -9.22 39.17
N THR A 13 -3.49 -8.88 38.51
CA THR A 13 -4.04 -9.73 37.44
C THR A 13 -3.04 -9.72 36.29
N PHE A 14 -2.21 -10.75 36.17
CA PHE A 14 -1.51 -11.03 34.93
C PHE A 14 -2.57 -11.37 33.88
N ILE A 15 -2.85 -10.42 32.98
CA ILE A 15 -3.59 -10.70 31.76
C ILE A 15 -2.63 -11.52 30.90
N TYR A 16 -2.71 -12.84 30.99
CA TYR A 16 -2.16 -13.70 29.95
C TYR A 16 -2.99 -13.45 28.71
N ALA A 17 -2.40 -12.81 27.70
CA ALA A 17 -2.99 -12.77 26.38
C ALA A 17 -3.26 -14.23 25.98
N GLN A 18 -4.52 -14.55 25.73
CA GLN A 18 -4.91 -15.89 25.30
C GLN A 18 -4.23 -16.13 23.96
N LYS A 19 -3.34 -17.12 23.91
CA LYS A 19 -2.60 -17.46 22.71
C LYS A 19 -3.59 -17.90 21.64
N SER A 20 -3.53 -17.32 20.44
CA SER A 20 -4.41 -17.71 19.35
C SER A 20 -4.18 -19.18 18.99
N LEU A 21 -5.24 -19.87 18.59
CA LEU A 21 -5.19 -21.26 18.13
C LEU A 21 -4.15 -21.48 17.02
N PHE A 22 -3.89 -20.45 16.22
CA PHE A 22 -3.04 -20.49 15.03
C PHE A 22 -1.68 -19.80 15.19
N ASP A 23 -1.28 -19.40 16.40
CA ASP A 23 -0.01 -18.69 16.64
C ASP A 23 1.24 -19.46 16.17
N ASN A 24 1.16 -20.77 16.05
CA ASN A 24 2.26 -21.61 15.56
C ASN A 24 2.18 -21.89 14.05
N VAL A 25 1.13 -21.45 13.36
CA VAL A 25 1.00 -21.56 11.90
C VAL A 25 1.66 -20.34 11.28
N LYS A 26 2.80 -20.53 10.62
CA LYS A 26 3.61 -19.44 10.10
C LYS A 26 3.43 -19.28 8.60
N LEU A 27 3.09 -18.08 8.17
CA LEU A 27 3.10 -17.66 6.76
C LEU A 27 4.55 -17.48 6.30
N LYS A 28 4.85 -17.95 5.08
CA LYS A 28 6.16 -17.80 4.45
C LYS A 28 6.07 -16.75 3.33
N ASN A 29 6.94 -15.74 3.38
CA ASN A 29 7.06 -14.78 2.27
C ASN A 29 7.69 -15.48 1.06
N ILE A 30 7.10 -15.27 -0.14
CA ILE A 30 7.55 -15.85 -1.40
C ILE A 30 7.90 -14.77 -2.44
N GLY A 31 8.23 -13.56 -2.00
CA GLY A 31 8.57 -12.45 -2.89
C GLY A 31 7.35 -11.88 -3.63
N PRO A 32 7.56 -11.26 -4.78
CA PRO A 32 8.83 -10.88 -5.42
C PRO A 32 9.61 -9.77 -4.70
N THR A 33 10.86 -9.54 -5.12
CA THR A 33 11.72 -8.47 -4.59
C THR A 33 12.24 -7.49 -5.65
N VAL A 34 12.16 -7.82 -6.93
CA VAL A 34 12.72 -7.01 -8.03
C VAL A 34 11.95 -5.72 -8.27
N MET A 35 10.62 -5.76 -8.10
CA MET A 35 9.77 -4.59 -8.08
C MET A 35 9.53 -4.23 -6.61
N SER A 36 10.14 -3.17 -6.16
CA SER A 36 9.92 -2.62 -4.83
C SER A 36 8.69 -1.71 -4.81
N GLY A 37 8.13 -1.48 -3.61
CA GLY A 37 7.07 -0.51 -3.42
C GLY A 37 7.59 0.91 -3.23
N ARG A 38 6.67 1.83 -3.09
CA ARG A 38 6.92 3.26 -2.98
C ARG A 38 7.76 3.65 -1.77
N VAL A 39 8.89 4.31 -2.03
CA VAL A 39 9.73 4.94 -1.00
C VAL A 39 9.24 6.35 -0.74
N VAL A 40 8.87 6.66 0.51
CA VAL A 40 8.33 7.97 0.90
C VAL A 40 9.35 8.85 1.62
N ASP A 41 10.32 8.25 2.33
CA ASP A 41 11.35 9.00 3.03
C ASP A 41 12.62 8.19 3.27
N LEU A 42 13.74 8.89 3.51
CA LEU A 42 15.07 8.33 3.76
C LEU A 42 15.71 9.00 4.97
N ALA A 43 16.30 8.22 5.85
CA ALA A 43 17.20 8.73 6.88
C ALA A 43 18.59 8.15 6.66
N VAL A 44 19.52 8.99 6.19
CA VAL A 44 20.90 8.59 5.86
C VAL A 44 21.85 9.05 6.96
N ASN A 45 22.76 8.17 7.38
CA ASN A 45 23.79 8.49 8.36
C ASN A 45 24.81 9.47 7.74
N PRO A 46 24.89 10.72 8.19
CA PRO A 46 25.76 11.72 7.57
C PRO A 46 27.26 11.40 7.70
N GLU A 47 27.65 10.68 8.76
CA GLU A 47 29.03 10.27 9.01
C GLU A 47 29.39 8.96 8.28
N ASN A 48 28.37 8.14 7.93
CA ASN A 48 28.56 6.88 7.24
C ASN A 48 27.44 6.63 6.23
N PRO A 49 27.48 7.25 5.04
CA PRO A 49 26.37 7.22 4.07
C PRO A 49 26.03 5.85 3.47
N ILE A 50 26.79 4.79 3.74
CA ILE A 50 26.44 3.42 3.40
C ILE A 50 25.41 2.81 4.36
N GLU A 51 25.16 3.48 5.50
CA GLU A 51 24.15 3.11 6.49
C GLU A 51 22.97 4.08 6.41
N PHE A 52 21.77 3.54 6.12
CA PHE A 52 20.56 4.34 6.04
C PHE A 52 19.29 3.52 6.27
N TYR A 53 18.22 4.23 6.63
CA TYR A 53 16.87 3.69 6.70
C TYR A 53 16.05 4.14 5.50
N VAL A 54 15.18 3.24 5.04
CA VAL A 54 14.23 3.47 3.95
C VAL A 54 12.83 3.26 4.47
N ALA A 55 11.99 4.29 4.38
CA ALA A 55 10.58 4.23 4.70
C ALA A 55 9.76 3.97 3.44
N TYR A 56 9.10 2.81 3.38
CA TYR A 56 8.16 2.47 2.32
C TYR A 56 6.73 2.80 2.76
N ALA A 57 5.93 3.36 1.87
CA ALA A 57 4.57 3.83 2.15
C ALA A 57 3.72 2.82 2.94
N THR A 58 3.68 1.58 2.47
CA THR A 58 2.95 0.46 3.09
C THR A 58 3.83 -0.75 3.39
N GLY A 59 5.14 -0.63 3.13
CA GLY A 59 6.14 -1.69 3.27
C GLY A 59 6.95 -1.63 4.57
N GLY A 60 6.74 -0.61 5.39
CA GLY A 60 7.45 -0.42 6.66
C GLY A 60 8.83 0.20 6.51
N LEU A 61 9.57 0.21 7.61
CA LEU A 61 10.90 0.76 7.71
C LEU A 61 11.96 -0.34 7.57
N TRP A 62 12.92 -0.11 6.69
CA TRP A 62 14.02 -1.04 6.41
C TRP A 62 15.37 -0.38 6.63
N HIS A 63 16.33 -1.14 7.18
CA HIS A 63 17.67 -0.69 7.51
C HIS A 63 18.73 -1.41 6.69
N THR A 64 19.63 -0.64 6.08
CA THR A 64 20.84 -1.16 5.45
C THR A 64 22.09 -0.61 6.13
N LYS A 65 23.14 -1.43 6.21
CA LYS A 65 24.49 -1.08 6.70
C LYS A 65 25.57 -1.24 5.65
N ASN A 66 25.19 -1.59 4.45
CA ASN A 66 26.09 -1.99 3.38
C ASN A 66 25.65 -1.44 2.02
N ASN A 67 25.20 -0.17 2.03
CA ASN A 67 24.89 0.59 0.82
C ASN A 67 23.81 -0.07 -0.04
N GLY A 68 22.74 -0.56 0.59
CA GLY A 68 21.61 -1.18 -0.11
C GLY A 68 21.88 -2.59 -0.67
N THR A 69 23.04 -3.21 -0.37
CA THR A 69 23.32 -4.59 -0.77
C THR A 69 22.37 -5.57 -0.06
N SER A 70 22.04 -5.29 1.20
CA SER A 70 20.99 -6.00 1.94
C SER A 70 20.25 -5.07 2.89
N PHE A 71 19.00 -5.45 3.23
CA PHE A 71 18.14 -4.71 4.13
C PHE A 71 17.54 -5.64 5.19
N THR A 72 17.32 -5.09 6.37
CA THR A 72 16.60 -5.75 7.46
C THR A 72 15.35 -4.95 7.80
N PRO A 73 14.15 -5.57 7.86
CA PRO A 73 12.95 -4.89 8.33
C PRO A 73 13.07 -4.60 9.82
N VAL A 74 12.73 -3.39 10.23
CA VAL A 74 12.83 -2.97 11.63
C VAL A 74 11.51 -2.49 12.22
N MET A 75 10.40 -2.68 11.47
CA MET A 75 9.08 -2.20 11.90
C MET A 75 8.03 -3.32 11.96
N ASP A 76 8.43 -4.59 11.81
CA ASP A 76 7.50 -5.73 11.70
C ASP A 76 6.71 -6.00 12.99
N THR A 77 7.20 -5.52 14.15
CA THR A 77 6.53 -5.64 15.45
C THR A 77 5.65 -4.43 15.80
N ALA A 78 5.59 -3.41 14.95
CA ALA A 78 4.79 -2.22 15.18
C ALA A 78 3.29 -2.48 14.96
N GLU A 79 2.45 -1.61 15.52
CA GLU A 79 0.99 -1.67 15.37
C GLU A 79 0.54 -1.38 13.93
N THR A 80 1.34 -0.68 13.15
CA THR A 80 1.20 -0.45 11.70
C THR A 80 2.58 -0.35 11.07
N ILE A 81 2.65 -0.66 9.78
CA ILE A 81 3.86 -0.44 8.97
C ILE A 81 3.68 0.65 7.91
N ASN A 82 2.59 1.40 7.96
CA ASN A 82 2.34 2.51 7.04
C ASN A 82 3.21 3.71 7.43
N CYS A 83 4.12 4.13 6.53
CA CYS A 83 5.09 5.20 6.78
C CYS A 83 4.75 6.46 5.99
N GLY A 84 4.96 7.63 6.60
CA GLY A 84 4.93 8.94 5.95
C GLY A 84 6.26 9.68 6.08
N ALA A 85 6.95 9.54 7.23
CA ALA A 85 8.23 10.18 7.50
C ALA A 85 9.10 9.33 8.44
N VAL A 86 10.43 9.51 8.37
CA VAL A 86 11.38 8.90 9.30
C VAL A 86 12.43 9.90 9.76
N ALA A 87 12.73 9.90 11.07
CA ALA A 87 13.85 10.65 11.65
C ALA A 87 14.68 9.73 12.55
N VAL A 88 16.00 9.86 12.50
CA VAL A 88 16.94 9.00 13.24
C VAL A 88 17.97 9.84 13.95
N ASP A 89 18.05 9.70 15.26
CA ASP A 89 19.20 10.18 16.04
C ASP A 89 20.30 9.10 15.98
N TRP A 90 21.26 9.33 15.12
CA TRP A 90 22.36 8.40 14.86
C TRP A 90 23.29 8.20 16.07
N VAL A 91 23.30 9.13 17.03
CA VAL A 91 24.11 9.04 18.25
C VAL A 91 23.45 8.07 19.26
N SER A 92 22.17 8.25 19.55
CA SER A 92 21.46 7.40 20.50
C SER A 92 20.89 6.13 19.84
N GLY A 93 20.72 6.14 18.53
CA GLY A 93 20.03 5.09 17.79
C GLY A 93 18.50 5.14 17.94
N THR A 94 17.96 6.25 18.42
CA THR A 94 16.50 6.46 18.51
C THR A 94 15.92 6.73 17.12
N ILE A 95 14.77 6.09 16.82
CA ILE A 95 14.06 6.22 15.56
C ILE A 95 12.65 6.75 15.85
N TRP A 96 12.21 7.72 15.07
CA TRP A 96 10.83 8.17 15.03
C TRP A 96 10.26 7.92 13.63
N VAL A 97 9.03 7.40 13.58
CA VAL A 97 8.27 7.22 12.35
C VAL A 97 6.94 7.97 12.45
N GLY A 98 6.75 8.92 11.56
CA GLY A 98 5.44 9.50 11.30
C GLY A 98 4.66 8.53 10.41
N THR A 99 3.54 8.03 10.93
CA THR A 99 2.78 7.00 10.21
C THR A 99 1.81 7.59 9.20
N GLY A 100 1.47 6.79 8.18
CA GLY A 100 0.53 7.13 7.12
C GLY A 100 1.12 7.91 5.95
N GLU A 101 0.93 7.40 4.75
CA GLU A 101 1.48 7.96 3.51
C GLU A 101 0.81 9.28 3.11
N VAL A 102 1.59 10.30 2.79
CA VAL A 102 1.12 11.69 2.59
C VAL A 102 0.82 12.08 1.14
N ASN A 103 1.11 11.22 0.16
CA ASN A 103 0.95 11.56 -1.25
C ASN A 103 -0.52 11.66 -1.72
N SER A 104 -1.46 11.31 -0.84
CA SER A 104 -2.91 11.46 -1.08
C SER A 104 -3.41 10.71 -2.32
N SER A 105 -2.80 9.55 -2.63
CA SER A 105 -3.25 8.67 -3.70
C SER A 105 -4.51 7.87 -3.32
N ARG A 106 -5.03 7.07 -4.24
CA ARG A 106 -6.18 6.19 -3.98
C ARG A 106 -5.88 5.10 -2.96
N SER A 107 -4.60 4.75 -2.81
CA SER A 107 -4.06 3.70 -1.96
C SER A 107 -3.16 4.23 -0.84
N SER A 108 -3.29 5.51 -0.48
CA SER A 108 -2.57 6.09 0.66
C SER A 108 -3.24 5.65 1.96
N TYR A 109 -2.64 4.69 2.64
CA TYR A 109 -3.14 4.18 3.90
C TYR A 109 -2.86 5.12 5.06
N SER A 110 -3.84 5.24 5.95
CA SER A 110 -3.73 6.03 7.16
C SER A 110 -2.73 5.42 8.16
N GLY A 111 -2.16 6.26 8.99
CA GLY A 111 -1.36 5.92 10.15
C GLY A 111 -2.13 6.06 11.46
N ILE A 112 -1.40 5.96 12.56
CA ILE A 112 -1.91 5.97 13.93
C ILE A 112 -1.17 6.99 14.82
N GLY A 113 -0.45 7.93 14.22
CA GLY A 113 0.35 8.93 14.94
C GLY A 113 1.85 8.72 14.79
N VAL A 114 2.60 9.13 15.79
CA VAL A 114 4.06 9.03 15.83
C VAL A 114 4.49 7.79 16.59
N LEU A 115 5.23 6.91 15.93
CA LEU A 115 5.88 5.77 16.56
C LEU A 115 7.34 6.09 16.90
N LYS A 116 7.80 5.64 18.06
CA LYS A 116 9.17 5.78 18.54
C LYS A 116 9.77 4.43 18.89
N SER A 117 11.02 4.21 18.50
CA SER A 117 11.85 3.11 18.97
C SER A 117 13.12 3.68 19.61
N SER A 118 13.47 3.21 20.81
CA SER A 118 14.70 3.54 21.50
C SER A 118 15.75 2.42 21.43
N ASP A 119 15.49 1.35 20.70
CA ASP A 119 16.28 0.12 20.62
C ASP A 119 16.57 -0.32 19.18
N LYS A 120 16.67 0.69 18.25
CA LYS A 120 16.97 0.51 16.83
C LYS A 120 15.91 -0.34 16.08
N GLY A 121 14.63 -0.15 16.41
CA GLY A 121 13.50 -0.77 15.73
C GLY A 121 13.10 -2.15 16.26
N LYS A 122 13.64 -2.62 17.40
CA LYS A 122 13.21 -3.89 17.98
C LYS A 122 11.84 -3.81 18.63
N THR A 123 11.56 -2.68 19.31
CA THR A 123 10.25 -2.39 19.90
C THR A 123 9.80 -0.98 19.55
N TRP A 124 8.49 -0.78 19.50
CA TRP A 124 7.86 0.48 19.11
C TRP A 124 6.83 0.92 20.14
N GLN A 125 6.78 2.22 20.37
CA GLN A 125 5.80 2.88 21.23
C GLN A 125 5.11 3.99 20.43
N ASN A 126 3.78 4.04 20.47
CA ASN A 126 3.03 5.20 19.99
C ASN A 126 3.16 6.33 21.02
N ILE A 127 3.64 7.49 20.58
CA ILE A 127 3.88 8.65 21.43
C ILE A 127 2.89 9.80 21.17
N GLY A 128 1.78 9.52 20.46
CA GLY A 128 0.66 10.48 20.30
C GLY A 128 0.30 10.81 18.86
N LEU A 129 -0.61 11.75 18.72
CA LEU A 129 -1.23 12.20 17.47
C LEU A 129 -1.99 11.08 16.71
N PRO A 130 -2.88 10.30 17.36
CA PRO A 130 -3.54 9.15 16.75
C PRO A 130 -4.51 9.52 15.62
N ASP A 131 -5.10 10.70 15.64
CA ASP A 131 -6.05 11.22 14.63
C ASP A 131 -5.35 12.01 13.51
N SER A 132 -4.01 11.99 13.48
CA SER A 132 -3.23 12.68 12.44
C SER A 132 -3.36 12.02 11.07
N HIS A 133 -3.61 10.73 11.03
CA HIS A 133 -3.67 9.83 9.88
C HIS A 133 -2.45 9.87 8.96
N HIS A 134 -1.91 11.06 8.64
CA HIS A 134 -0.82 11.23 7.67
C HIS A 134 0.19 12.26 8.16
N ILE A 135 1.41 11.79 8.49
CA ILE A 135 2.50 12.63 8.99
C ILE A 135 3.56 12.77 7.92
N SER A 136 3.85 14.00 7.51
CA SER A 136 4.71 14.28 6.35
C SER A 136 6.19 14.45 6.69
N ARG A 137 6.51 15.04 7.84
CA ARG A 137 7.90 15.24 8.29
C ARG A 137 8.00 15.18 9.81
N ILE A 138 9.15 14.73 10.29
CA ILE A 138 9.55 14.80 11.68
C ILE A 138 10.93 15.46 11.75
N TRP A 139 11.05 16.48 12.56
CA TRP A 139 12.34 17.03 12.97
C TRP A 139 12.51 16.83 14.47
N PHE A 140 13.69 16.45 14.92
CA PHE A 140 14.06 16.41 16.31
C PHE A 140 15.21 17.40 16.59
N ASN A 141 15.27 17.96 17.79
CA ASN A 141 16.37 18.83 18.20
C ASN A 141 17.60 17.96 18.49
N PRO A 142 18.70 18.08 17.71
CA PRO A 142 19.89 17.24 17.95
C PRO A 142 20.59 17.50 19.26
N LYS A 143 20.30 18.65 19.94
CA LYS A 143 20.81 18.97 21.27
C LYS A 143 19.89 18.48 22.40
N ASN A 144 18.65 18.14 22.10
CA ASN A 144 17.65 17.67 23.05
C ASN A 144 16.59 16.81 22.31
N ASN A 145 16.82 15.54 22.17
CA ASN A 145 15.95 14.63 21.46
C ASN A 145 14.56 14.36 22.10
N ASN A 146 14.25 15.01 23.22
CA ASN A 146 12.90 15.09 23.76
C ASN A 146 12.04 16.15 23.05
N GLU A 147 12.65 17.05 22.29
CA GLU A 147 11.98 18.08 21.51
C GLU A 147 11.81 17.64 20.07
N LEU A 148 10.55 17.55 19.63
CA LEU A 148 10.17 17.17 18.26
C LEU A 148 9.23 18.23 17.67
N VAL A 149 9.37 18.46 16.36
CA VAL A 149 8.42 19.21 15.54
C VAL A 149 7.90 18.26 14.45
N VAL A 150 6.59 18.11 14.36
CA VAL A 150 5.93 17.16 13.46
C VAL A 150 4.94 17.89 12.58
N SER A 151 5.02 17.65 11.26
CA SER A 151 4.07 18.18 10.29
C SER A 151 3.02 17.13 9.93
N VAL A 152 1.76 17.52 10.04
CA VAL A 152 0.59 16.66 9.91
C VAL A 152 -0.29 17.12 8.77
N VAL A 153 -0.54 16.22 7.82
CA VAL A 153 -1.46 16.46 6.70
C VAL A 153 -2.92 16.30 7.12
N GLY A 154 -3.20 15.45 8.11
CA GLY A 154 -4.55 15.12 8.57
C GLY A 154 -5.24 14.05 7.73
N HIS A 155 -6.54 13.88 7.93
CA HIS A 155 -7.35 12.89 7.21
C HIS A 155 -7.29 13.06 5.69
N LEU A 156 -7.39 11.94 4.96
CA LEU A 156 -7.39 11.96 3.51
C LEU A 156 -8.77 12.30 2.94
N PHE A 157 -9.83 11.68 3.43
CA PHE A 157 -11.16 11.74 2.85
C PHE A 157 -12.12 12.66 3.61
N THR A 158 -11.81 13.01 4.86
CA THR A 158 -12.63 13.89 5.70
C THR A 158 -11.81 15.06 6.25
N SER A 159 -12.49 16.12 6.67
CA SER A 159 -11.86 17.18 7.43
C SER A 159 -11.62 16.74 8.87
N ASN A 160 -10.52 17.20 9.48
CA ASN A 160 -10.25 17.01 10.90
C ASN A 160 -9.42 18.16 11.46
N THR A 161 -9.29 18.21 12.78
CA THR A 161 -8.55 19.28 13.46
C THR A 161 -7.15 18.85 13.91
N GLU A 162 -6.80 17.56 13.88
CA GLU A 162 -5.44 17.09 14.15
C GLU A 162 -4.61 17.13 12.87
N ARG A 163 -4.42 18.37 12.38
CA ARG A 163 -3.55 18.72 11.24
C ARG A 163 -2.86 20.05 11.50
N GLY A 164 -1.73 20.28 10.86
CA GLY A 164 -0.90 21.44 11.12
C GLY A 164 0.50 21.08 11.61
N ILE A 165 1.14 21.95 12.37
CA ILE A 165 2.40 21.67 13.07
C ILE A 165 2.12 21.36 14.54
N PHE A 166 2.69 20.26 15.01
CA PHE A 166 2.69 19.88 16.43
C PHE A 166 4.11 19.85 16.96
N LYS A 167 4.29 20.36 18.19
CA LYS A 167 5.56 20.38 18.91
C LYS A 167 5.42 19.70 20.26
N THR A 168 6.43 18.91 20.63
CA THR A 168 6.61 18.39 21.99
C THR A 168 7.97 18.76 22.50
N SER A 169 8.11 18.96 23.83
CA SER A 169 9.39 19.17 24.53
C SER A 169 9.66 18.09 25.58
N ASP A 170 8.75 17.10 25.69
CA ASP A 170 8.76 16.05 26.70
C ASP A 170 8.64 14.65 26.12
N ASN A 171 9.16 14.49 24.90
CA ASN A 171 9.21 13.21 24.20
C ASN A 171 7.84 12.61 23.86
N GLY A 172 6.89 13.45 23.47
CA GLY A 172 5.56 13.06 23.03
C GLY A 172 4.55 12.82 24.16
N LYS A 173 4.89 13.11 25.42
CA LYS A 173 3.91 13.03 26.52
C LYS A 173 2.83 14.09 26.37
N ASN A 174 3.22 15.28 25.92
CA ASN A 174 2.32 16.39 25.63
C ASN A 174 2.66 16.97 24.25
N TRP A 175 1.62 17.28 23.47
CA TRP A 175 1.73 17.90 22.17
C TRP A 175 1.03 19.25 22.14
N LYS A 176 1.72 20.28 21.66
CA LYS A 176 1.18 21.61 21.43
C LYS A 176 1.02 21.80 19.92
N LYS A 177 -0.19 22.14 19.45
CA LYS A 177 -0.41 22.58 18.07
C LYS A 177 0.09 24.02 17.94
N THR A 178 1.14 24.26 17.14
CA THR A 178 1.79 25.57 16.98
C THR A 178 1.40 26.25 15.67
N LEU A 179 0.90 25.50 14.68
CA LEU A 179 0.31 26.03 13.45
C LEU A 179 -0.96 25.24 13.13
N PHE A 180 -2.05 25.96 12.86
CA PHE A 180 -3.29 25.41 12.32
C PHE A 180 -3.86 26.41 11.32
N VAL A 181 -4.04 26.03 10.09
CA VAL A 181 -4.64 26.88 9.05
C VAL A 181 -6.16 26.73 9.09
N ASP A 182 -6.67 25.55 8.74
CA ASP A 182 -8.06 25.17 8.83
C ASP A 182 -8.24 23.63 8.82
N ALA A 183 -9.49 23.16 8.85
CA ALA A 183 -9.80 21.72 8.92
C ALA A 183 -9.57 20.95 7.61
N ASN A 184 -9.23 21.60 6.50
CA ASN A 184 -8.94 21.00 5.19
C ASN A 184 -7.48 21.18 4.76
N THR A 185 -6.76 22.11 5.41
CA THR A 185 -5.37 22.45 5.09
C THR A 185 -4.40 21.77 6.05
N GLY A 186 -3.65 20.81 5.57
CA GLY A 186 -2.59 20.15 6.32
C GLY A 186 -1.20 20.71 6.01
N ILE A 187 -0.17 20.17 6.66
CA ILE A 187 1.21 20.53 6.40
C ILE A 187 1.91 19.38 5.68
N ILE A 188 2.41 19.67 4.47
CA ILE A 188 2.97 18.64 3.58
C ILE A 188 4.50 18.60 3.59
N ASP A 189 5.16 19.68 3.96
CA ASP A 189 6.62 19.70 4.03
C ASP A 189 7.13 20.60 5.18
N LEU A 190 8.31 20.26 5.71
CA LEU A 190 9.02 20.98 6.75
C LEU A 190 10.52 20.96 6.46
N SER A 191 11.12 22.12 6.31
CA SER A 191 12.56 22.28 6.06
C SER A 191 13.19 23.18 7.12
N VAL A 192 14.26 22.68 7.74
CA VAL A 192 14.94 23.35 8.87
C VAL A 192 16.31 23.82 8.45
N CYS A 193 16.68 25.06 8.82
CA CYS A 193 18.00 25.59 8.56
C CYS A 193 19.07 24.82 9.33
N LYS A 194 20.02 24.23 8.61
CA LYS A 194 21.07 23.37 9.20
C LYS A 194 22.03 24.13 10.15
N THR A 195 22.23 25.44 9.92
CA THR A 195 23.12 26.28 10.71
C THR A 195 22.44 26.97 11.90
N ASP A 196 21.11 27.08 11.85
CA ASP A 196 20.30 27.67 12.94
C ASP A 196 18.91 27.00 12.96
N SER A 197 18.73 26.02 13.82
CA SER A 197 17.50 25.25 13.96
C SER A 197 16.30 26.06 14.51
N LYS A 198 16.49 27.30 14.90
CA LYS A 198 15.38 28.21 15.21
C LYS A 198 14.62 28.62 13.96
N ILE A 199 15.30 28.62 12.80
CA ILE A 199 14.73 28.99 11.52
C ILE A 199 14.19 27.76 10.84
N MET A 200 12.87 27.71 10.70
CA MET A 200 12.14 26.64 10.04
C MET A 200 11.16 27.22 9.01
N TYR A 201 10.92 26.46 7.94
CA TYR A 201 9.88 26.77 6.96
C TYR A 201 9.01 25.56 6.78
N THR A 202 7.71 25.81 6.59
CA THR A 202 6.75 24.74 6.37
C THR A 202 5.78 25.09 5.25
N ALA A 203 5.33 24.08 4.52
CA ALA A 203 4.39 24.21 3.42
C ALA A 203 3.02 23.69 3.81
N ALA A 204 2.03 24.59 3.85
CA ALA A 204 0.63 24.24 4.00
C ALA A 204 0.05 23.81 2.65
N TRP A 205 -0.84 22.84 2.66
CA TRP A 205 -1.50 22.30 1.48
C TRP A 205 -2.97 22.00 1.74
N GLU A 206 -3.84 22.73 1.05
CA GLU A 206 -5.28 22.50 1.05
C GLU A 206 -5.63 21.40 0.03
N LYS A 207 -6.40 20.41 0.48
CA LYS A 207 -6.89 19.31 -0.36
C LYS A 207 -8.26 18.83 0.07
N ASP A 208 -9.03 18.33 -0.88
CA ASP A 208 -10.27 17.58 -0.65
C ASP A 208 -10.29 16.34 -1.55
N ARG A 209 -10.43 15.15 -0.94
CA ARG A 209 -10.55 13.89 -1.67
C ARG A 209 -11.86 13.21 -1.35
N LYS A 210 -12.56 12.81 -2.39
CA LYS A 210 -13.75 11.96 -2.35
C LYS A 210 -13.50 10.73 -3.24
N SER A 211 -14.31 9.71 -3.10
CA SER A 211 -14.25 8.53 -3.98
C SER A 211 -14.40 8.89 -5.46
N TRP A 212 -15.10 9.99 -5.79
CA TRP A 212 -15.41 10.44 -7.15
C TRP A 212 -14.70 11.72 -7.57
N ASN A 213 -14.01 12.42 -6.65
CA ASN A 213 -13.36 13.69 -6.95
C ASN A 213 -12.11 13.91 -6.10
N PHE A 214 -11.13 14.58 -6.68
CA PHE A 214 -9.96 15.04 -5.94
C PHE A 214 -9.61 16.47 -6.35
N LYS A 215 -9.49 17.35 -5.36
CA LYS A 215 -8.96 18.70 -5.48
C LYS A 215 -7.71 18.79 -4.60
N GLY A 216 -6.53 19.03 -5.20
CA GLY A 216 -5.24 19.11 -4.50
C GLY A 216 -4.66 20.51 -4.46
N ASN A 217 -5.51 21.53 -4.39
CA ASN A 217 -5.14 22.96 -4.40
C ASN A 217 -6.17 23.80 -3.67
N GLY A 218 -5.77 24.96 -3.14
CA GLY A 218 -6.68 25.86 -2.48
C GLY A 218 -6.01 27.10 -1.87
N ASN A 219 -6.82 28.01 -1.36
CA ASN A 219 -6.38 29.30 -0.75
C ASN A 219 -5.59 29.09 0.56
N GLY A 220 -5.76 27.95 1.24
CA GLY A 220 -5.02 27.59 2.44
C GLY A 220 -3.59 27.14 2.17
N SER A 221 -3.24 26.87 0.90
CA SER A 221 -1.87 26.48 0.52
C SER A 221 -0.93 27.69 0.58
N GLY A 222 0.25 27.51 1.21
CA GLY A 222 1.21 28.60 1.37
C GLY A 222 2.44 28.20 2.19
N ILE A 223 3.39 29.12 2.31
CA ILE A 223 4.67 28.91 3.00
C ILE A 223 4.67 29.72 4.30
N TYR A 224 4.92 29.05 5.41
CA TYR A 224 5.06 29.66 6.72
C TYR A 224 6.50 29.56 7.23
N LYS A 225 6.94 30.56 8.00
CA LYS A 225 8.26 30.63 8.61
C LYS A 225 8.15 30.71 10.14
N SER A 226 9.01 29.98 10.81
CA SER A 226 9.30 30.14 12.24
C SER A 226 10.73 30.67 12.44
N THR A 227 10.93 31.44 13.53
CA THR A 227 12.24 31.91 14.01
C THR A 227 12.51 31.54 15.47
N ASP A 228 11.66 30.66 16.03
CA ASP A 228 11.66 30.27 17.45
C ASP A 228 11.55 28.73 17.60
N SER A 229 12.15 27.96 16.68
CA SER A 229 12.13 26.49 16.69
C SER A 229 10.72 25.91 16.59
N GLY A 230 9.83 26.55 15.85
CA GLY A 230 8.48 26.07 15.59
C GLY A 230 7.45 26.38 16.67
N ASP A 231 7.72 27.31 17.60
CA ASP A 231 6.74 27.74 18.61
C ASP A 231 5.70 28.70 18.06
N SER A 232 6.04 29.48 17.02
CA SER A 232 5.14 30.35 16.29
C SER A 232 5.49 30.41 14.80
N TRP A 233 4.52 30.79 13.96
CA TRP A 233 4.65 30.76 12.51
C TRP A 233 4.02 31.99 11.86
N VAL A 234 4.67 32.52 10.82
CA VAL A 234 4.21 33.67 10.03
C VAL A 234 4.14 33.25 8.57
N LEU A 235 3.04 33.59 7.88
CA LEU A 235 2.91 33.39 6.44
C LEU A 235 3.93 34.28 5.70
N VAL A 236 4.71 33.70 4.77
CA VAL A 236 5.74 34.41 4.00
C VAL A 236 5.52 34.31 2.47
N SER A 237 4.42 33.69 2.04
CA SER A 237 3.94 33.64 0.65
C SER A 237 2.70 34.52 0.44
N GLU A 238 2.70 35.72 1.02
CA GLU A 238 1.60 36.66 0.86
C GLU A 238 1.51 37.21 -0.57
N ALA A 239 0.37 37.78 -0.93
CA ALA A 239 0.06 38.23 -2.29
C ALA A 239 1.11 39.16 -2.93
N ASN A 240 1.85 39.95 -2.12
CA ASN A 240 2.87 40.87 -2.60
C ASN A 240 4.29 40.33 -2.47
N SER A 241 4.45 39.08 -2.07
CA SER A 241 5.77 38.45 -1.87
C SER A 241 6.44 38.02 -3.17
N GLY A 242 5.71 37.97 -4.30
CA GLY A 242 6.17 37.39 -5.56
C GLY A 242 5.98 35.88 -5.67
N PHE A 243 5.48 35.20 -4.63
CA PHE A 243 5.01 33.83 -4.67
C PHE A 243 3.53 33.80 -5.10
N PRO A 244 3.09 32.86 -5.93
CA PRO A 244 1.68 32.77 -6.35
C PRO A 244 0.75 32.51 -5.17
N THR A 245 -0.46 33.07 -5.25
CA THR A 245 -1.53 32.89 -4.25
C THR A 245 -2.86 32.59 -4.94
N GLY A 246 -3.83 32.05 -4.19
CA GLY A 246 -5.18 31.84 -4.69
C GLY A 246 -5.59 30.36 -4.68
N GLU A 247 -6.76 30.09 -5.23
CA GLU A 247 -7.42 28.78 -5.18
C GLU A 247 -6.71 27.67 -5.98
N ASN A 248 -5.78 28.03 -6.89
CA ASN A 248 -5.08 27.09 -7.75
C ASN A 248 -3.63 26.81 -7.28
N ILE A 249 -3.33 27.11 -6.02
CA ILE A 249 -2.05 26.78 -5.40
C ILE A 249 -2.11 25.37 -4.83
N GLY A 250 -1.33 24.48 -5.44
CA GLY A 250 -1.24 23.08 -5.09
C GLY A 250 -0.17 22.79 -4.05
N ARG A 251 0.40 21.59 -4.12
CA ARG A 251 1.44 21.10 -3.20
C ARG A 251 2.74 21.89 -3.39
N ILE A 252 3.41 22.19 -2.27
CA ILE A 252 4.68 22.93 -2.22
C ILE A 252 5.72 22.06 -1.53
N GLY A 253 6.92 21.96 -2.11
CA GLY A 253 8.10 21.38 -1.50
C GLY A 253 9.14 22.43 -1.20
N LEU A 254 9.94 22.27 -0.15
CA LEU A 254 10.85 23.28 0.39
C LEU A 254 12.27 22.74 0.57
N SER A 255 13.27 23.59 0.28
CA SER A 255 14.68 23.32 0.61
C SER A 255 15.36 24.57 1.13
N VAL A 256 15.66 24.60 2.44
CA VAL A 256 16.38 25.70 3.10
C VAL A 256 17.88 25.50 2.94
N VAL A 257 18.55 26.45 2.31
CA VAL A 257 20.00 26.44 2.09
C VAL A 257 20.73 27.04 3.29
N ASN A 258 20.26 28.23 3.74
CA ASN A 258 20.78 28.95 4.90
C ASN A 258 19.68 29.85 5.48
N SER A 259 20.02 30.73 6.45
CA SER A 259 19.07 31.63 7.14
C SER A 259 18.33 32.60 6.21
N GLU A 260 18.86 32.92 5.04
CA GLU A 260 18.30 33.87 4.10
C GLU A 260 17.81 33.24 2.80
N THR A 261 18.45 32.14 2.39
CA THR A 261 18.17 31.50 1.09
C THR A 261 17.33 30.24 1.25
N ILE A 262 16.18 30.23 0.56
CA ILE A 262 15.27 29.11 0.48
C ILE A 262 14.76 28.93 -0.94
N TYR A 263 14.60 27.70 -1.35
CA TYR A 263 13.93 27.30 -2.59
C TYR A 263 12.57 26.65 -2.29
N ALA A 264 11.60 26.89 -3.16
CA ALA A 264 10.31 26.24 -3.16
C ALA A 264 10.00 25.71 -4.56
N VAL A 265 9.48 24.49 -4.64
CA VAL A 265 8.85 23.96 -5.83
C VAL A 265 7.34 23.95 -5.62
N LEU A 266 6.58 24.37 -6.62
CA LEU A 266 5.13 24.49 -6.57
C LEU A 266 4.48 23.63 -7.67
N ASP A 267 3.45 22.89 -7.32
CA ASP A 267 2.45 22.37 -8.26
C ASP A 267 1.41 23.47 -8.53
N ASN A 268 1.58 24.20 -9.63
CA ASN A 268 0.72 25.33 -9.99
C ASN A 268 -0.44 24.85 -10.87
N GLN A 269 -1.64 24.80 -10.31
CA GLN A 269 -2.86 24.32 -10.98
C GLN A 269 -3.58 25.41 -11.80
N ASN A 270 -3.01 26.61 -11.92
CA ASN A 270 -3.51 27.61 -12.88
C ASN A 270 -3.40 27.08 -14.31
N LYS A 271 -4.40 27.40 -15.12
CA LYS A 271 -4.42 26.99 -16.54
C LYS A 271 -3.23 27.59 -17.28
N ARG A 272 -2.59 26.74 -18.08
CA ARG A 272 -1.54 27.17 -18.99
C ARG A 272 -2.14 28.07 -20.10
N PRO A 273 -1.58 29.23 -20.39
CA PRO A 273 -2.06 30.10 -21.48
C PRO A 273 -2.14 29.35 -22.81
N ASN A 274 -3.18 29.65 -23.59
CA ASN A 274 -3.41 29.14 -24.95
C ASN A 274 -3.60 27.59 -25.06
N THR A 275 -3.90 26.90 -23.98
CA THR A 275 -4.17 25.45 -24.01
C THR A 275 -5.64 25.21 -24.33
N LYS A 276 -5.92 24.41 -25.36
CA LYS A 276 -7.28 23.90 -25.66
C LYS A 276 -7.53 22.68 -24.82
N ILE A 277 -8.58 22.68 -24.01
CA ILE A 277 -9.01 21.50 -23.24
C ILE A 277 -9.77 20.59 -24.21
N GLU A 278 -9.22 19.41 -24.46
CA GLU A 278 -9.95 18.34 -25.15
C GLU A 278 -10.76 17.55 -24.12
N THR A 279 -12.07 17.67 -24.17
CA THR A 279 -12.99 17.12 -23.16
C THR A 279 -13.32 15.62 -23.34
N ASP A 280 -12.82 14.97 -24.38
CA ASP A 280 -13.26 13.63 -24.78
C ASP A 280 -12.16 12.54 -24.75
N LYS A 281 -11.16 12.70 -23.91
CA LYS A 281 -10.10 11.69 -23.75
C LYS A 281 -10.52 10.61 -22.77
N ASP A 282 -10.00 9.40 -22.97
CA ASP A 282 -10.13 8.35 -21.95
C ASP A 282 -9.34 8.73 -20.66
N ALA A 283 -9.67 8.08 -19.56
CA ALA A 283 -9.12 8.43 -18.24
C ALA A 283 -7.58 8.30 -18.19
N ASN A 284 -7.00 7.32 -18.89
CA ASN A 284 -5.55 7.15 -18.96
C ASN A 284 -4.87 8.30 -19.69
N LYS A 285 -5.41 8.72 -20.85
CA LYS A 285 -4.87 9.84 -21.62
C LYS A 285 -5.00 11.15 -20.87
N ALA A 286 -6.10 11.36 -20.16
CA ALA A 286 -6.33 12.57 -19.37
C ALA A 286 -5.28 12.75 -18.25
N MET A 287 -4.72 11.69 -17.72
CA MET A 287 -3.68 11.78 -16.69
C MET A 287 -2.40 12.45 -17.19
N PHE A 288 -2.05 12.29 -18.46
CA PHE A 288 -0.80 12.78 -19.05
C PHE A 288 -0.98 14.10 -19.84
N GLU A 289 -2.01 14.87 -19.52
CA GLU A 289 -2.22 16.18 -20.13
C GLU A 289 -1.43 17.29 -19.41
N THR A 290 -1.04 18.30 -20.16
CA THR A 290 -0.32 19.49 -19.66
C THR A 290 -1.19 20.74 -19.77
N ASN A 291 -2.40 20.68 -19.20
CA ASN A 291 -3.39 21.78 -19.26
C ASN A 291 -3.13 22.86 -18.20
N VAL A 292 -2.33 22.54 -17.20
CA VAL A 292 -1.96 23.44 -16.11
C VAL A 292 -0.50 23.85 -16.22
N ILE A 293 -0.12 24.91 -15.51
CA ILE A 293 1.26 25.40 -15.47
C ILE A 293 2.20 24.30 -14.93
N GLY A 294 1.77 23.58 -13.87
CA GLY A 294 2.52 22.47 -13.29
C GLY A 294 3.71 22.95 -12.45
N CYS A 295 4.87 22.37 -12.68
CA CYS A 295 6.06 22.62 -11.87
C CYS A 295 6.64 24.02 -12.07
N GLU A 296 6.68 24.80 -11.00
CA GLU A 296 7.40 26.08 -10.93
C GLU A 296 8.37 26.12 -9.75
N ILE A 297 9.52 26.73 -9.97
CA ILE A 297 10.57 26.88 -8.96
C ILE A 297 10.70 28.35 -8.56
N TYR A 298 10.67 28.60 -7.25
CA TYR A 298 10.84 29.92 -6.64
C TYR A 298 12.04 29.93 -5.71
N LYS A 299 12.73 31.06 -5.65
CA LYS A 299 13.85 31.33 -4.75
C LYS A 299 13.57 32.60 -3.97
N SER A 300 13.83 32.57 -2.67
CA SER A 300 14.00 33.75 -1.83
C SER A 300 15.43 33.85 -1.35
N THR A 301 15.99 35.06 -1.33
CA THR A 301 17.33 35.38 -0.79
C THR A 301 17.28 36.37 0.38
N ASN A 302 16.10 36.60 0.92
CA ASN A 302 15.84 37.52 2.00
C ASN A 302 14.91 36.91 3.06
N ALA A 303 15.12 35.62 3.32
CA ALA A 303 14.43 34.91 4.38
C ALA A 303 12.90 34.81 4.18
N GLY A 304 12.45 34.68 2.94
CA GLY A 304 11.03 34.52 2.59
C GLY A 304 10.26 35.83 2.39
N LYS A 305 10.91 37.00 2.56
CA LYS A 305 10.21 38.30 2.38
C LYS A 305 9.79 38.57 0.95
N SER A 306 10.57 38.07 0.00
CA SER A 306 10.19 38.10 -1.41
C SER A 306 10.69 36.87 -2.15
N TRP A 307 9.99 36.49 -3.22
CA TRP A 307 10.24 35.32 -4.02
C TRP A 307 10.40 35.70 -5.50
N THR A 308 11.31 35.00 -6.16
CA THR A 308 11.56 35.17 -7.60
C THR A 308 11.46 33.81 -8.28
N LYS A 309 10.64 33.72 -9.32
CA LYS A 309 10.55 32.54 -10.17
C LYS A 309 11.89 32.31 -10.86
N GLN A 310 12.35 31.06 -10.91
CA GLN A 310 13.65 30.69 -11.47
C GLN A 310 13.52 30.17 -12.90
N ASN A 311 12.57 29.25 -13.18
CA ASN A 311 12.38 28.70 -14.51
C ASN A 311 11.59 29.66 -15.39
N GLU A 312 12.15 29.99 -16.57
CA GLU A 312 11.48 30.83 -17.57
C GLU A 312 10.46 30.05 -18.39
N ASN A 313 10.81 28.80 -18.75
CA ASN A 313 10.00 27.92 -19.55
C ASN A 313 9.15 26.99 -18.67
N PHE A 314 8.04 26.46 -19.21
CA PHE A 314 7.30 25.38 -18.59
C PHE A 314 8.19 24.13 -18.53
N ILE A 315 8.02 23.33 -17.47
CA ILE A 315 8.68 22.05 -17.30
C ILE A 315 7.65 20.98 -17.64
N ASP A 316 7.74 20.46 -18.85
CA ASP A 316 6.87 19.40 -19.34
C ASP A 316 7.33 18.03 -18.83
N ASP A 317 6.46 17.02 -18.94
CA ASP A 317 6.73 15.62 -18.62
C ASP A 317 7.22 15.36 -17.18
N LEU A 318 6.88 16.27 -16.24
CA LEU A 318 7.27 16.16 -14.84
C LEU A 318 6.07 15.95 -13.90
N TYR A 319 5.02 16.79 -14.02
CA TYR A 319 3.88 16.73 -13.10
C TYR A 319 2.58 16.32 -13.78
N TYR A 320 2.40 16.61 -15.07
CA TYR A 320 1.15 16.39 -15.79
C TYR A 320 -0.06 16.92 -14.99
N THR A 321 -1.11 16.13 -14.79
CA THR A 321 -2.29 16.48 -13.99
C THR A 321 -2.22 16.03 -12.53
N TYR A 322 -1.13 15.37 -12.12
CA TYR A 322 -1.00 14.80 -10.77
C TYR A 322 0.23 15.28 -10.00
N GLY A 323 0.60 16.56 -10.18
CA GLY A 323 1.65 17.21 -9.39
C GLY A 323 1.45 17.17 -7.88
N TYR A 324 0.21 16.97 -7.43
CA TYR A 324 -0.11 16.72 -6.02
C TYR A 324 0.62 15.52 -5.42
N TYR A 325 1.08 14.59 -6.25
CA TYR A 325 1.76 13.37 -5.86
C TYR A 325 3.25 13.59 -5.56
N PHE A 326 3.82 14.66 -6.07
CA PHE A 326 5.24 14.99 -6.06
C PHE A 326 5.57 16.23 -5.23
N ALA A 327 6.06 17.28 -5.87
CA ALA A 327 6.51 18.53 -5.29
C ALA A 327 7.59 18.33 -4.21
N ASN A 328 8.67 17.61 -4.56
CA ASN A 328 9.84 17.48 -3.72
C ASN A 328 11.06 18.11 -4.40
N ILE A 329 11.90 18.77 -3.60
CA ILE A 329 13.08 19.49 -4.04
C ILE A 329 14.24 19.23 -3.09
N ALA A 330 15.43 18.95 -3.64
CA ALA A 330 16.68 18.86 -2.90
C ALA A 330 17.70 19.80 -3.49
N VAL A 331 18.30 20.66 -2.65
CA VAL A 331 19.36 21.62 -3.04
C VAL A 331 20.65 21.21 -2.36
N ASP A 332 21.74 21.21 -3.14
CA ASP A 332 23.09 20.96 -2.60
C ASP A 332 23.46 22.05 -1.61
N SER A 333 23.75 21.68 -0.37
CA SER A 333 24.07 22.62 0.70
C SER A 333 25.37 23.41 0.51
N LYS A 334 26.27 22.94 -0.36
CA LYS A 334 27.55 23.62 -0.69
C LYS A 334 27.48 24.39 -2.01
N ASN A 335 26.52 24.09 -2.88
CA ASN A 335 26.33 24.77 -4.14
C ASN A 335 24.84 24.90 -4.47
N GLU A 336 24.22 25.99 -4.07
CA GLU A 336 22.81 26.28 -4.26
C GLU A 336 22.33 26.30 -5.72
N LYS A 337 23.24 26.26 -6.69
CA LYS A 337 22.91 26.15 -8.11
C LYS A 337 22.54 24.73 -8.53
N ARG A 338 22.94 23.74 -7.73
CA ARG A 338 22.64 22.32 -7.96
C ARG A 338 21.31 21.96 -7.27
N ILE A 339 20.30 21.69 -8.09
CA ILE A 339 18.93 21.46 -7.63
C ILE A 339 18.42 20.19 -8.28
N TYR A 340 17.78 19.34 -7.48
CA TYR A 340 17.10 18.12 -7.92
C TYR A 340 15.61 18.26 -7.62
N ILE A 341 14.78 17.91 -8.60
CA ILE A 341 13.32 17.93 -8.45
C ILE A 341 12.79 16.57 -8.87
N GLY A 342 12.02 15.96 -7.98
CA GLY A 342 11.30 14.73 -8.22
C GLY A 342 9.89 14.98 -8.76
N GLY A 343 9.54 14.22 -9.74
CA GLY A 343 8.23 14.10 -10.38
C GLY A 343 8.15 12.73 -11.03
N VAL A 344 7.48 12.61 -12.17
CA VAL A 344 7.54 11.39 -13.00
C VAL A 344 8.99 11.08 -13.37
N ASN A 345 9.76 12.11 -13.70
CA ASN A 345 11.20 12.05 -13.89
C ASN A 345 11.95 12.69 -12.71
N LEU A 346 13.22 12.32 -12.52
CA LEU A 346 14.16 13.04 -11.68
C LEU A 346 14.95 14.03 -12.56
N ILE A 347 14.74 15.30 -12.33
CA ILE A 347 15.42 16.35 -13.10
C ILE A 347 16.44 17.10 -12.25
N PHE A 348 17.51 17.55 -12.90
CA PHE A 348 18.65 18.20 -12.29
C PHE A 348 18.99 19.52 -12.97
N SER A 349 19.26 20.57 -12.18
CA SER A 349 19.74 21.87 -12.62
C SER A 349 21.13 22.16 -12.06
N GLU A 350 21.98 22.77 -12.87
CA GLU A 350 23.31 23.28 -12.48
C GLU A 350 23.37 24.81 -12.40
N ASN A 351 22.26 25.48 -12.69
CA ASN A 351 22.22 26.95 -12.83
C ASN A 351 21.13 27.60 -11.96
N GLY A 352 20.78 26.95 -10.84
CA GLY A 352 19.84 27.50 -9.86
C GLY A 352 18.39 27.42 -10.27
N GLY A 353 18.01 26.44 -11.05
CA GLY A 353 16.63 26.18 -11.45
C GLY A 353 16.20 26.90 -12.75
N LYS A 354 17.11 27.46 -13.52
CA LYS A 354 16.79 28.10 -14.80
C LYS A 354 16.53 27.08 -15.89
N THR A 355 17.34 26.04 -15.95
CA THR A 355 17.18 24.92 -16.90
C THR A 355 17.42 23.60 -16.21
N PHE A 356 16.84 22.53 -16.74
CA PHE A 356 16.90 21.19 -16.19
C PHE A 356 17.27 20.15 -17.26
N LYS A 357 17.91 19.07 -16.81
CA LYS A 357 18.11 17.84 -17.58
C LYS A 357 17.51 16.66 -16.83
N ASN A 358 16.91 15.71 -17.52
CA ASN A 358 16.47 14.45 -16.95
C ASN A 358 17.71 13.57 -16.65
N ILE A 359 17.79 13.08 -15.43
CA ILE A 359 18.86 12.16 -14.96
C ILE A 359 18.34 10.77 -14.61
N SER A 360 17.05 10.51 -14.78
CA SER A 360 16.52 9.15 -14.73
C SER A 360 17.06 8.33 -15.89
N LYS A 361 17.30 7.04 -15.68
CA LYS A 361 17.76 6.07 -16.68
C LYS A 361 16.81 4.87 -16.71
N ASP A 362 16.99 3.97 -17.65
CA ASP A 362 16.09 2.82 -17.86
C ASP A 362 15.96 1.89 -16.63
N ASN A 363 16.97 1.86 -15.75
CA ASN A 363 16.93 1.07 -14.51
C ASN A 363 16.45 1.87 -13.29
N VAL A 364 15.96 3.09 -13.48
CA VAL A 364 15.38 3.97 -12.44
C VAL A 364 13.89 4.08 -12.69
N HIS A 365 13.09 3.61 -11.73
CA HIS A 365 11.64 3.72 -11.83
C HIS A 365 11.20 5.19 -11.81
N SER A 366 10.08 5.47 -12.46
CA SER A 366 9.41 6.78 -12.39
C SER A 366 8.88 7.11 -10.98
N ASP A 367 8.32 8.29 -10.83
CA ASP A 367 7.60 8.75 -9.65
C ASP A 367 8.50 8.90 -8.41
N HIS A 368 9.32 9.98 -8.46
CA HIS A 368 10.36 10.25 -7.47
C HIS A 368 9.83 11.05 -6.28
N HIS A 369 10.00 10.54 -5.06
CA HIS A 369 9.43 11.11 -3.83
C HIS A 369 10.46 11.68 -2.87
N VAL A 370 11.68 11.16 -2.88
CA VAL A 370 12.74 11.65 -1.99
C VAL A 370 14.10 11.57 -2.65
N THR A 371 14.92 12.60 -2.45
CA THR A 371 16.29 12.67 -2.95
C THR A 371 17.21 13.16 -1.83
N TRP A 372 18.16 12.32 -1.44
CA TRP A 372 19.20 12.70 -0.52
C TRP A 372 20.52 12.96 -1.27
N ILE A 373 21.18 14.08 -0.96
CA ILE A 373 22.46 14.48 -1.55
C ILE A 373 23.53 14.36 -0.45
N ASN A 374 24.62 13.65 -0.74
CA ASN A 374 25.74 13.54 0.17
C ASN A 374 26.45 14.90 0.36
N PRO A 375 26.47 15.49 1.57
CA PRO A 375 27.07 16.78 1.80
C PRO A 375 28.60 16.81 1.58
N ASN A 376 29.25 15.63 1.57
CA ASN A 376 30.69 15.50 1.36
C ASN A 376 31.07 15.11 -0.07
N ASN A 377 30.11 14.53 -0.83
CA ASN A 377 30.28 14.18 -2.24
C ASN A 377 28.96 14.45 -2.99
N PRO A 378 28.75 15.62 -3.58
CA PRO A 378 27.48 15.99 -4.19
C PRO A 378 27.10 15.18 -5.44
N ASN A 379 27.97 14.32 -5.95
CA ASN A 379 27.66 13.37 -7.01
C ASN A 379 27.12 12.05 -6.47
N HIS A 380 27.24 11.80 -5.17
CA HIS A 380 26.60 10.67 -4.49
C HIS A 380 25.20 11.06 -4.05
N ILE A 381 24.20 10.40 -4.64
CA ILE A 381 22.79 10.66 -4.43
C ILE A 381 22.10 9.33 -4.10
N ILE A 382 21.17 9.35 -3.17
CA ILE A 382 20.23 8.27 -2.91
C ILE A 382 18.83 8.81 -3.25
N ASN A 383 18.13 8.11 -4.14
CA ASN A 383 16.80 8.48 -4.59
C ASN A 383 15.80 7.36 -4.27
N GLY A 384 14.64 7.74 -3.77
CA GLY A 384 13.50 6.87 -3.53
C GLY A 384 12.36 7.20 -4.49
N ASN A 385 11.81 6.15 -5.11
CA ASN A 385 10.74 6.22 -6.11
C ASN A 385 9.71 5.08 -5.93
N ASP A 386 8.74 4.94 -6.84
CA ASP A 386 7.71 3.90 -6.76
C ASP A 386 8.24 2.48 -7.10
N GLY A 387 9.45 2.36 -7.59
CA GLY A 387 10.16 1.10 -7.80
C GLY A 387 11.23 0.78 -6.75
N GLY A 388 11.38 1.62 -5.70
CA GLY A 388 12.32 1.40 -4.60
C GLY A 388 13.44 2.42 -4.52
N VAL A 389 14.65 1.96 -4.22
CA VAL A 389 15.84 2.81 -3.97
C VAL A 389 16.83 2.68 -5.11
N ASN A 390 17.32 3.81 -5.57
CA ASN A 390 18.42 3.92 -6.53
C ASN A 390 19.56 4.77 -5.95
N ILE A 391 20.81 4.38 -6.22
CA ILE A 391 22.02 5.06 -5.75
C ILE A 391 22.89 5.41 -6.95
N THR A 392 23.43 6.64 -6.99
CA THR A 392 24.43 7.07 -7.98
C THR A 392 25.63 7.71 -7.30
N TYR A 393 26.81 7.59 -7.91
CA TYR A 393 28.05 8.23 -7.48
C TYR A 393 28.62 9.21 -8.51
N ASP A 394 27.92 9.38 -9.61
CA ASP A 394 28.33 10.20 -10.76
C ASP A 394 27.22 11.17 -11.22
N ASN A 395 26.38 11.60 -10.26
CA ASN A 395 25.30 12.56 -10.51
C ASN A 395 24.25 12.07 -11.53
N GLY A 396 23.93 10.79 -11.50
CA GLY A 396 22.88 10.19 -12.31
C GLY A 396 23.29 9.73 -13.71
N GLU A 397 24.58 9.70 -14.03
CA GLU A 397 25.02 9.08 -15.28
C GLU A 397 24.86 7.56 -15.22
N ASN A 398 25.14 6.95 -14.04
CA ASN A 398 24.89 5.54 -13.77
C ASN A 398 24.16 5.38 -12.43
N TRP A 399 23.23 4.41 -12.38
CA TRP A 399 22.45 4.10 -11.20
C TRP A 399 22.56 2.64 -10.78
N ILE A 400 22.64 2.42 -9.48
CA ILE A 400 22.52 1.11 -8.84
C ILE A 400 21.09 0.99 -8.32
N LYS A 401 20.35 -0.01 -8.76
CA LYS A 401 19.00 -0.33 -8.25
C LYS A 401 19.09 -1.32 -7.10
N CYS A 402 18.53 -0.96 -5.93
CA CYS A 402 18.46 -1.81 -4.75
C CYS A 402 17.17 -2.64 -4.77
N ASN A 403 17.13 -3.73 -5.53
CA ASN A 403 15.94 -4.54 -5.78
C ASN A 403 15.96 -5.90 -5.04
N ASN A 404 16.16 -5.85 -3.73
CA ASN A 404 16.29 -7.04 -2.88
C ASN A 404 15.37 -7.03 -1.65
N VAL A 405 14.30 -6.22 -1.68
CA VAL A 405 13.34 -6.04 -0.60
C VAL A 405 11.95 -6.50 -1.06
N ALA A 406 11.30 -7.35 -0.27
CA ALA A 406 9.94 -7.82 -0.56
C ALA A 406 8.89 -6.81 -0.05
N VAL A 407 8.64 -5.76 -0.82
CA VAL A 407 7.72 -4.66 -0.50
C VAL A 407 6.72 -4.36 -1.61
N GLY A 408 6.50 -5.30 -2.52
CA GLY A 408 5.52 -5.17 -3.61
C GLY A 408 4.11 -4.88 -3.09
N GLN A 409 3.40 -3.98 -3.78
CA GLN A 409 2.05 -3.51 -3.45
C GLN A 409 1.02 -4.19 -4.37
N PHE A 410 0.62 -5.42 -4.05
CA PHE A 410 -0.35 -6.16 -4.86
C PHE A 410 -1.77 -5.60 -4.72
N TYR A 411 -2.45 -5.42 -5.83
CA TYR A 411 -3.88 -5.15 -5.91
C TYR A 411 -4.69 -6.45 -5.96
N SER A 412 -4.22 -7.43 -6.73
CA SER A 412 -4.91 -8.71 -6.91
C SER A 412 -3.92 -9.81 -7.26
N ILE A 413 -4.29 -11.06 -6.94
CA ILE A 413 -3.48 -12.24 -7.20
C ILE A 413 -4.33 -13.37 -7.79
N ASN A 414 -3.67 -14.30 -8.48
CA ASN A 414 -4.26 -15.56 -8.93
C ASN A 414 -3.17 -16.64 -9.02
N VAL A 415 -3.59 -17.90 -9.26
CA VAL A 415 -2.68 -19.05 -9.38
C VAL A 415 -3.11 -19.93 -10.55
N ASP A 416 -2.15 -20.65 -11.14
CA ASP A 416 -2.49 -21.78 -11.99
C ASP A 416 -2.62 -23.09 -11.18
N TYR A 417 -3.14 -24.14 -11.81
CA TYR A 417 -3.42 -25.41 -11.12
C TYR A 417 -2.47 -26.54 -11.56
N LYS A 418 -1.21 -26.19 -11.82
CA LYS A 418 -0.14 -27.18 -12.02
C LYS A 418 0.34 -27.71 -10.68
N GLU A 419 1.03 -28.83 -10.67
CA GLU A 419 1.70 -29.37 -9.48
C GLU A 419 2.73 -28.39 -8.93
N ASN A 420 3.62 -27.88 -9.79
CA ASN A 420 4.50 -26.75 -9.50
C ASN A 420 3.86 -25.50 -10.12
N TYR A 421 2.93 -24.92 -9.39
CA TYR A 421 2.14 -23.79 -9.86
C TYR A 421 2.88 -22.46 -9.77
N ASN A 422 2.47 -21.52 -10.61
CA ASN A 422 2.89 -20.13 -10.52
C ASN A 422 1.83 -19.30 -9.81
N VAL A 423 2.31 -18.26 -9.14
CA VAL A 423 1.50 -17.17 -8.61
C VAL A 423 1.58 -16.00 -9.58
N TYR A 424 0.43 -15.42 -9.88
CA TYR A 424 0.26 -14.27 -10.77
C TYR A 424 -0.30 -13.12 -9.95
N GLY A 425 0.11 -11.88 -10.25
CA GLY A 425 -0.48 -10.74 -9.57
C GLY A 425 -0.15 -9.41 -10.20
N GLY A 426 -1.07 -8.47 -10.06
CA GLY A 426 -0.91 -7.09 -10.46
C GLY A 426 -0.52 -6.21 -9.29
N LEU A 427 0.49 -5.37 -9.51
CA LEU A 427 1.07 -4.47 -8.51
C LEU A 427 0.84 -3.02 -8.88
N GLN A 428 0.63 -2.20 -7.88
CA GLN A 428 0.65 -0.77 -8.06
C GLN A 428 1.99 -0.32 -8.65
N ASP A 429 1.94 0.51 -9.67
CA ASP A 429 3.08 1.15 -10.37
C ASP A 429 4.08 0.18 -11.02
N ASN A 430 3.93 -1.12 -10.82
CA ASN A 430 4.95 -2.12 -11.16
C ASN A 430 4.43 -3.30 -12.03
N GLY A 431 3.33 -3.15 -12.73
CA GLY A 431 2.84 -4.12 -13.71
C GLY A 431 2.23 -5.40 -13.15
N VAL A 432 1.97 -6.35 -14.05
CA VAL A 432 1.50 -7.72 -13.73
C VAL A 432 2.67 -8.69 -13.90
N TRP A 433 2.86 -9.54 -12.89
CA TRP A 433 3.97 -10.49 -12.85
C TRP A 433 3.49 -11.91 -12.57
N SER A 434 4.31 -12.89 -12.96
CA SER A 434 4.15 -14.29 -12.56
C SER A 434 5.47 -14.87 -12.06
N GLY A 435 5.39 -15.77 -11.10
CA GLY A 435 6.55 -16.45 -10.54
C GLY A 435 6.20 -17.71 -9.77
N PRO A 436 7.21 -18.54 -9.39
CA PRO A 436 7.01 -19.83 -8.76
C PRO A 436 6.51 -19.68 -7.32
N ASN A 437 5.61 -20.59 -6.90
CA ASN A 437 5.08 -20.64 -5.54
C ASN A 437 6.11 -20.99 -4.46
N ASN A 438 7.28 -21.48 -4.85
CA ASN A 438 8.33 -21.96 -3.93
C ASN A 438 9.55 -21.05 -3.90
N TYR A 439 9.46 -19.83 -4.43
CA TYR A 439 10.57 -18.89 -4.38
C TYR A 439 10.99 -18.61 -2.93
N GLU A 440 12.29 -18.62 -2.71
CA GLU A 440 12.91 -18.22 -1.45
C GLU A 440 13.67 -16.91 -1.66
N LEU A 441 13.47 -15.97 -0.75
CA LEU A 441 14.11 -14.66 -0.82
C LEU A 441 15.65 -14.85 -0.85
N SER A 442 16.26 -14.45 -1.96
CA SER A 442 17.68 -14.63 -2.21
C SER A 442 18.17 -13.58 -3.19
N THR A 443 19.46 -13.22 -3.07
CA THR A 443 20.17 -12.37 -4.02
C THR A 443 21.00 -13.21 -5.02
N GLY A 444 20.94 -14.53 -4.93
CA GLY A 444 21.72 -15.42 -5.82
C GLY A 444 21.40 -15.26 -7.31
N TRP A 445 20.19 -14.83 -7.65
CA TRP A 445 19.80 -14.55 -9.04
C TRP A 445 20.59 -13.39 -9.68
N HIS A 446 21.19 -12.49 -8.89
CA HIS A 446 22.05 -11.42 -9.40
C HIS A 446 23.24 -11.98 -10.20
N GLN A 447 23.74 -13.16 -9.82
CA GLN A 447 24.87 -13.80 -10.52
C GLN A 447 24.44 -14.43 -11.85
N SER A 448 23.24 -14.98 -11.91
CA SER A 448 22.70 -15.63 -13.12
C SER A 448 22.02 -14.64 -14.07
N GLY A 449 21.62 -13.47 -13.60
CA GLY A 449 20.77 -12.52 -14.32
C GLY A 449 19.35 -13.05 -14.59
N LYS A 450 18.98 -14.21 -14.00
CA LYS A 450 17.68 -14.85 -14.20
C LYS A 450 16.83 -14.66 -12.95
N TYR A 451 16.00 -13.62 -12.95
CA TYR A 451 15.05 -13.41 -11.89
C TYR A 451 13.88 -14.39 -12.00
N PRO A 452 13.43 -15.00 -10.89
CA PRO A 452 12.39 -16.04 -10.92
C PRO A 452 11.00 -15.56 -11.33
N TYR A 453 10.70 -14.27 -11.10
CA TYR A 453 9.44 -13.66 -11.53
C TYR A 453 9.64 -12.98 -12.88
N GLN A 454 8.58 -13.03 -13.71
CA GLN A 454 8.56 -12.45 -15.05
C GLN A 454 7.42 -11.44 -15.17
N GLU A 455 7.69 -10.28 -15.74
CA GLU A 455 6.68 -9.30 -16.09
C GLU A 455 5.84 -9.78 -17.26
N ILE A 456 4.53 -9.62 -17.15
CA ILE A 456 3.55 -9.98 -18.17
C ILE A 456 3.12 -8.73 -18.95
N ILE A 457 2.81 -7.65 -18.25
CA ILE A 457 2.41 -6.35 -18.81
C ILE A 457 2.70 -5.25 -17.80
N GLY A 458 3.11 -4.07 -18.28
CA GLY A 458 3.41 -2.91 -17.45
C GLY A 458 2.18 -2.09 -17.04
N GLY A 459 2.41 -0.93 -16.42
CA GLY A 459 1.41 -0.02 -15.86
C GLY A 459 1.07 -0.35 -14.40
N ASP A 460 -0.06 0.16 -13.88
CA ASP A 460 -0.65 -0.33 -12.64
C ASP A 460 -1.30 -1.68 -12.89
N GLY A 461 -0.63 -2.75 -12.48
CA GLY A 461 -1.10 -4.11 -12.73
C GLY A 461 -2.38 -4.41 -11.95
N MET A 462 -3.38 -4.93 -12.65
CA MET A 462 -4.70 -5.21 -12.09
C MET A 462 -4.96 -6.72 -11.95
N GLN A 463 -6.21 -7.13 -11.98
CA GLN A 463 -6.59 -8.54 -11.89
C GLN A 463 -6.02 -9.35 -13.05
N VAL A 464 -5.71 -10.61 -12.79
CA VAL A 464 -5.24 -11.55 -13.79
C VAL A 464 -6.08 -12.83 -13.75
N GLN A 465 -6.46 -13.33 -14.92
CA GLN A 465 -7.14 -14.62 -15.08
C GLN A 465 -6.27 -15.54 -15.95
N ILE A 466 -6.27 -16.82 -15.63
CA ILE A 466 -5.47 -17.83 -16.32
C ILE A 466 -6.40 -18.88 -16.94
N ASP A 467 -6.24 -19.20 -18.22
CA ASP A 467 -6.94 -20.32 -18.84
C ASP A 467 -6.37 -21.65 -18.31
N ASN A 468 -7.11 -22.34 -17.48
CA ASN A 468 -6.66 -23.59 -16.86
C ASN A 468 -6.45 -24.74 -17.85
N ARG A 469 -6.98 -24.65 -19.08
CA ARG A 469 -6.75 -25.60 -20.16
C ARG A 469 -5.39 -25.37 -20.83
N ASN A 470 -4.93 -24.12 -20.82
CA ASN A 470 -3.64 -23.69 -21.37
C ASN A 470 -3.10 -22.48 -20.58
N THR A 471 -2.32 -22.75 -19.57
CA THR A 471 -1.79 -21.70 -18.67
C THR A 471 -0.82 -20.70 -19.33
N ASN A 472 -0.51 -20.89 -20.63
CA ASN A 472 0.19 -19.88 -21.41
C ASN A 472 -0.75 -18.76 -21.89
N ILE A 473 -2.06 -18.93 -21.76
CA ILE A 473 -3.05 -17.91 -22.07
C ILE A 473 -3.48 -17.24 -20.76
N VAL A 474 -3.18 -15.96 -20.64
CA VAL A 474 -3.57 -15.14 -19.50
C VAL A 474 -4.34 -13.91 -19.96
N PHE A 475 -5.24 -13.44 -19.11
CA PHE A 475 -5.97 -12.19 -19.27
C PHE A 475 -5.48 -11.25 -18.18
N ALA A 476 -4.72 -10.24 -18.56
CA ALA A 476 -4.10 -9.31 -17.65
C ALA A 476 -4.29 -7.88 -18.15
N GLY A 477 -4.23 -6.93 -17.25
CA GLY A 477 -4.43 -5.55 -17.65
C GLY A 477 -3.93 -4.53 -16.63
N SER A 478 -4.09 -3.29 -17.01
CA SER A 478 -3.76 -2.12 -16.22
C SER A 478 -5.03 -1.33 -15.82
N GLN A 479 -4.82 -0.18 -15.22
CA GLN A 479 -5.88 0.69 -14.70
C GLN A 479 -6.97 1.03 -15.74
N TYR A 480 -8.17 1.32 -15.25
CA TYR A 480 -9.35 1.70 -16.05
C TYR A 480 -9.79 0.67 -17.10
N GLY A 481 -9.60 -0.61 -16.78
CA GLY A 481 -10.11 -1.72 -17.60
C GLY A 481 -9.32 -1.97 -18.89
N GLU A 482 -8.09 -1.51 -18.99
CA GLU A 482 -7.20 -1.80 -20.11
C GLU A 482 -6.69 -3.24 -20.04
N TYR A 483 -7.53 -4.19 -20.48
CA TYR A 483 -7.25 -5.63 -20.46
C TYR A 483 -6.81 -6.18 -21.81
N SER A 484 -5.92 -7.15 -21.76
CA SER A 484 -5.43 -7.90 -22.92
C SER A 484 -5.47 -9.39 -22.65
N LYS A 485 -5.71 -10.18 -23.71
CA LYS A 485 -5.43 -11.60 -23.79
C LYS A 485 -3.98 -11.75 -24.24
N ILE A 486 -3.19 -12.48 -23.49
CA ILE A 486 -1.74 -12.59 -23.68
C ILE A 486 -1.38 -14.07 -23.81
N ASN A 487 -0.66 -14.40 -24.87
CA ASN A 487 -0.02 -15.71 -25.03
C ASN A 487 1.45 -15.57 -24.62
N LEU A 488 1.81 -16.11 -23.47
CA LEU A 488 3.14 -15.96 -22.86
C LEU A 488 4.26 -16.61 -23.67
N VAL A 489 3.95 -17.64 -24.48
CA VAL A 489 4.96 -18.34 -25.31
C VAL A 489 5.10 -17.70 -26.69
N ALA A 490 3.98 -17.30 -27.29
CA ALA A 490 3.97 -16.66 -28.60
C ALA A 490 4.24 -15.14 -28.52
N GLU A 491 4.35 -14.59 -27.31
CA GLU A 491 4.53 -13.15 -27.04
C GLU A 491 3.46 -12.28 -27.75
N ARG A 492 2.24 -12.82 -27.88
CA ARG A 492 1.13 -12.16 -28.56
C ARG A 492 0.22 -11.50 -27.54
N VAL A 493 -0.02 -10.20 -27.72
CA VAL A 493 -0.89 -9.37 -26.90
C VAL A 493 -2.06 -8.86 -27.73
N GLU A 494 -3.29 -9.17 -27.30
CA GLU A 494 -4.52 -8.76 -27.96
C GLU A 494 -5.38 -7.99 -26.98
N ARG A 495 -5.64 -6.70 -27.24
CA ARG A 495 -6.53 -5.89 -26.41
C ARG A 495 -7.97 -6.40 -26.48
N ILE A 496 -8.57 -6.63 -25.32
CA ILE A 496 -9.93 -7.20 -25.20
C ILE A 496 -10.94 -6.29 -24.51
N THR A 497 -10.58 -5.08 -24.09
CA THR A 497 -11.48 -4.15 -23.39
C THR A 497 -12.73 -3.85 -24.22
N PRO A 498 -13.96 -3.96 -23.65
CA PRO A 498 -15.17 -3.51 -24.32
C PRO A 498 -15.11 -2.02 -24.67
N ARG A 499 -15.60 -1.63 -25.83
CA ARG A 499 -15.60 -0.23 -26.27
C ARG A 499 -17.00 0.34 -26.27
N THR A 500 -17.11 1.62 -25.94
CA THR A 500 -18.36 2.38 -26.13
C THR A 500 -18.68 2.43 -27.63
N LYS A 501 -19.90 2.10 -27.99
CA LYS A 501 -20.39 2.29 -29.35
C LYS A 501 -20.66 3.76 -29.62
N LYS A 502 -20.59 4.16 -30.90
CA LYS A 502 -20.96 5.50 -31.32
C LYS A 502 -22.43 5.74 -30.92
N ASP A 503 -22.70 6.91 -30.33
CA ASP A 503 -24.01 7.33 -29.84
C ASP A 503 -24.52 6.64 -28.54
N GLU A 504 -23.66 5.83 -27.86
CA GLU A 504 -23.92 5.32 -26.52
C GLU A 504 -23.20 6.15 -25.44
N GLU A 505 -23.74 6.14 -24.19
CA GLU A 505 -23.06 6.74 -23.05
C GLU A 505 -21.70 6.07 -22.83
N LYS A 506 -20.66 6.89 -22.55
CA LYS A 506 -19.30 6.40 -22.32
C LYS A 506 -19.27 5.41 -21.14
N LEU A 507 -18.64 4.27 -21.36
CA LEU A 507 -18.44 3.27 -20.31
C LEU A 507 -17.57 3.86 -19.19
N ARG A 508 -17.97 3.60 -17.94
CA ARG A 508 -17.21 3.98 -16.75
C ARG A 508 -16.46 2.76 -16.23
N PHE A 509 -15.14 2.85 -16.18
CA PHE A 509 -14.28 1.82 -15.63
C PHE A 509 -13.60 2.33 -14.37
N ASN A 510 -13.60 1.51 -13.32
CA ASN A 510 -12.85 1.82 -12.11
C ASN A 510 -11.35 1.73 -12.36
N TRP A 511 -10.56 2.29 -11.44
CA TRP A 511 -9.12 2.06 -11.40
C TRP A 511 -8.82 0.56 -11.41
N GLN A 512 -9.43 -0.19 -10.48
CA GLN A 512 -9.42 -1.65 -10.48
C GLN A 512 -10.72 -2.18 -11.08
N THR A 513 -10.73 -2.38 -12.37
CA THR A 513 -11.87 -2.95 -13.10
C THR A 513 -11.94 -4.46 -12.90
N PRO A 514 -13.08 -5.05 -12.49
CA PRO A 514 -13.16 -6.48 -12.28
C PRO A 514 -13.26 -7.26 -13.59
N ILE A 515 -12.50 -8.37 -13.66
CA ILE A 515 -12.55 -9.36 -14.75
C ILE A 515 -12.67 -10.76 -14.15
N LEU A 516 -13.49 -11.63 -14.76
CA LEU A 516 -13.70 -13.00 -14.29
C LEU A 516 -13.79 -13.97 -15.47
N LEU A 517 -12.94 -14.99 -15.46
CA LEU A 517 -13.04 -16.13 -16.34
C LEU A 517 -13.99 -17.18 -15.73
N SER A 518 -15.02 -17.59 -16.47
CA SER A 518 -16.03 -18.52 -15.94
C SER A 518 -15.42 -19.86 -15.56
N SER A 519 -15.80 -20.36 -14.39
CA SER A 519 -15.42 -21.70 -13.94
C SER A 519 -16.14 -22.81 -14.68
N HIS A 520 -17.26 -22.53 -15.33
CA HIS A 520 -18.07 -23.50 -16.09
C HIS A 520 -17.57 -23.67 -17.52
N ASN A 521 -17.07 -22.59 -18.14
CA ASN A 521 -16.54 -22.63 -19.49
C ASN A 521 -15.48 -21.53 -19.66
N GLN A 522 -14.23 -21.91 -19.88
CA GLN A 522 -13.09 -21.02 -20.02
C GLN A 522 -13.09 -20.17 -21.31
N ASP A 523 -14.09 -20.27 -22.17
CA ASP A 523 -14.32 -19.35 -23.29
C ASP A 523 -15.16 -18.13 -22.85
N ILE A 524 -15.84 -18.25 -21.70
CA ILE A 524 -16.69 -17.19 -21.16
C ILE A 524 -15.87 -16.30 -20.26
N LEU A 525 -15.83 -15.02 -20.60
CA LEU A 525 -15.17 -13.96 -19.86
C LEU A 525 -16.17 -12.88 -19.50
N TYR A 526 -16.17 -12.45 -18.24
CA TYR A 526 -16.94 -11.32 -17.75
C TYR A 526 -16.02 -10.14 -17.45
N LEU A 527 -16.47 -8.91 -17.77
CA LEU A 527 -15.76 -7.67 -17.46
C LEU A 527 -16.76 -6.60 -17.02
N GLY A 528 -16.42 -5.89 -15.92
CA GLY A 528 -17.27 -4.87 -15.34
C GLY A 528 -16.87 -3.46 -15.75
N SER A 529 -17.83 -2.69 -16.27
CA SER A 529 -17.78 -1.23 -16.30
C SER A 529 -18.81 -0.69 -15.30
N ASN A 530 -19.69 0.25 -15.65
CA ASN A 530 -20.97 0.45 -14.97
C ASN A 530 -22.02 -0.60 -15.41
N PHE A 531 -21.71 -1.38 -16.44
CA PHE A 531 -22.45 -2.52 -16.93
C PHE A 531 -21.64 -3.79 -16.78
N LEU A 532 -22.31 -4.95 -16.74
CA LEU A 532 -21.64 -6.24 -16.91
C LEU A 532 -21.59 -6.60 -18.39
N HIS A 533 -20.39 -6.89 -18.87
CA HIS A 533 -20.13 -7.40 -20.21
C HIS A 533 -19.76 -8.89 -20.14
N ARG A 534 -20.24 -9.67 -21.11
CA ARG A 534 -19.89 -11.07 -21.30
C ARG A 534 -19.34 -11.30 -22.69
N SER A 535 -18.23 -11.99 -22.77
CA SER A 535 -17.69 -12.59 -24.00
C SER A 535 -17.88 -14.09 -23.96
N MET A 536 -18.17 -14.71 -25.12
CA MET A 536 -18.26 -16.16 -25.31
C MET A 536 -17.05 -16.74 -26.06
N ASN A 537 -16.05 -15.87 -26.34
CA ASN A 537 -14.88 -16.19 -27.17
C ASN A 537 -13.63 -15.48 -26.62
N GLN A 538 -13.45 -15.52 -25.29
CA GLN A 538 -12.27 -15.03 -24.59
C GLN A 538 -11.93 -13.55 -24.85
N GLY A 539 -12.96 -12.70 -25.01
CA GLY A 539 -12.78 -11.26 -25.13
C GLY A 539 -12.72 -10.73 -26.58
N GLU A 540 -12.80 -11.59 -27.61
CA GLU A 540 -12.80 -11.14 -29.00
C GLU A 540 -14.06 -10.30 -29.32
N THR A 541 -15.22 -10.73 -28.80
CA THR A 541 -16.48 -9.99 -28.91
C THR A 541 -17.20 -9.91 -27.57
N TRP A 542 -17.93 -8.82 -27.36
CA TRP A 542 -18.62 -8.53 -26.10
C TRP A 542 -20.10 -8.27 -26.29
N GLN A 543 -20.88 -8.78 -25.37
CA GLN A 543 -22.30 -8.47 -25.19
C GLN A 543 -22.50 -7.79 -23.84
N LYS A 544 -23.18 -6.64 -23.81
CA LYS A 544 -23.68 -6.03 -22.60
C LYS A 544 -24.88 -6.84 -22.10
N ILE A 545 -24.81 -7.43 -20.90
CA ILE A 545 -25.81 -8.33 -20.32
C ILE A 545 -26.47 -7.75 -19.07
N SER A 546 -26.39 -6.45 -18.87
CA SER A 546 -27.07 -5.76 -17.76
C SER A 546 -27.49 -4.36 -18.14
N PRO A 547 -28.45 -3.76 -17.42
CA PRO A 547 -28.58 -2.32 -17.32
C PRO A 547 -27.40 -1.72 -16.59
N ASP A 548 -27.36 -0.38 -16.33
CA ASP A 548 -26.45 0.22 -15.35
C ASP A 548 -26.79 -0.33 -13.95
N LEU A 549 -25.82 -1.03 -13.33
CA LEU A 549 -26.00 -1.72 -12.04
C LEU A 549 -25.63 -0.84 -10.86
N THR A 550 -25.21 0.39 -11.11
CA THR A 550 -24.74 1.36 -10.12
C THR A 550 -25.87 2.32 -9.71
N LYS A 551 -25.60 3.22 -8.77
CA LYS A 551 -26.49 4.35 -8.45
C LYS A 551 -26.31 5.54 -9.40
N GLY A 552 -25.42 5.40 -10.40
CA GLY A 552 -25.11 6.40 -11.41
C GLY A 552 -23.81 7.16 -11.17
N LYS A 553 -23.44 7.97 -12.15
CA LYS A 553 -22.26 8.82 -12.06
C LYS A 553 -22.43 9.95 -11.04
N LYS A 554 -21.29 10.41 -10.50
CA LYS A 554 -21.19 11.68 -9.79
C LYS A 554 -20.29 12.63 -10.53
N ASP A 555 -20.53 13.92 -10.40
CA ASP A 555 -19.64 14.94 -10.96
C ASP A 555 -18.32 14.96 -10.21
N GLY A 556 -17.22 14.81 -10.95
CA GLY A 556 -15.88 14.76 -10.41
C GLY A 556 -14.87 14.28 -11.46
N ASN A 557 -13.59 14.26 -11.05
CA ASN A 557 -12.46 13.89 -11.91
C ASN A 557 -11.93 12.47 -11.66
N VAL A 558 -12.65 11.68 -10.83
CA VAL A 558 -12.33 10.27 -10.54
C VAL A 558 -13.50 9.39 -10.99
N ALA A 559 -13.21 8.31 -11.72
CA ALA A 559 -14.23 7.37 -12.17
C ALA A 559 -15.01 6.80 -10.95
N PHE A 560 -16.33 6.87 -11.02
CA PHE A 560 -17.26 6.45 -9.97
C PHE A 560 -18.59 5.99 -10.58
N GLY A 561 -19.36 5.21 -9.80
CA GLY A 561 -20.51 4.49 -10.29
C GLY A 561 -20.05 3.38 -11.24
N THR A 562 -19.25 2.47 -10.71
CA THR A 562 -18.59 1.39 -11.46
C THR A 562 -18.67 0.07 -10.69
N LEU A 563 -18.55 -1.04 -11.41
CA LEU A 563 -18.45 -2.35 -10.81
C LEU A 563 -17.04 -2.54 -10.20
N THR A 564 -17.00 -3.14 -9.01
CA THR A 564 -15.76 -3.41 -8.26
C THR A 564 -15.45 -4.89 -8.12
N THR A 565 -16.50 -5.75 -8.19
CA THR A 565 -16.33 -7.19 -8.01
C THR A 565 -17.41 -7.96 -8.79
N ILE A 566 -17.03 -9.12 -9.32
CA ILE A 566 -17.89 -10.05 -10.04
C ILE A 566 -17.73 -11.43 -9.39
N SER A 567 -18.82 -12.12 -9.12
CA SER A 567 -18.79 -13.51 -8.66
C SER A 567 -19.81 -14.36 -9.41
N GLU A 568 -19.36 -15.43 -10.06
CA GLU A 568 -20.21 -16.47 -10.63
C GLU A 568 -20.27 -17.66 -9.66
N SER A 569 -21.46 -18.18 -9.42
CA SER A 569 -21.63 -19.39 -8.61
C SER A 569 -20.93 -20.58 -9.29
N LYS A 570 -20.09 -21.29 -8.54
CA LYS A 570 -19.45 -22.52 -9.05
C LYS A 570 -20.42 -23.72 -9.14
N ILE A 571 -21.60 -23.61 -8.50
CA ILE A 571 -22.61 -24.65 -8.45
C ILE A 571 -23.64 -24.49 -9.58
N ASN A 572 -24.01 -23.24 -9.89
CA ASN A 572 -25.09 -22.92 -10.80
C ASN A 572 -24.65 -21.91 -11.86
N PHE A 573 -24.44 -22.36 -13.09
CA PHE A 573 -24.11 -21.49 -14.21
C PHE A 573 -25.16 -20.40 -14.39
N GLY A 574 -24.70 -19.16 -14.61
CA GLY A 574 -25.57 -18.01 -14.81
C GLY A 574 -26.15 -17.40 -13.52
N LEU A 575 -25.84 -17.93 -12.34
CA LEU A 575 -26.06 -17.24 -11.08
C LEU A 575 -24.88 -16.29 -10.83
N LEU A 576 -25.12 -14.99 -11.01
CA LEU A 576 -24.12 -13.93 -10.99
C LEU A 576 -24.40 -12.96 -9.87
N TYR A 577 -23.35 -12.48 -9.20
CA TYR A 577 -23.39 -11.42 -8.21
C TYR A 577 -22.39 -10.32 -8.58
N ILE A 578 -22.79 -9.08 -8.37
CA ILE A 578 -22.00 -7.88 -8.66
C ILE A 578 -21.98 -6.97 -7.44
N GLY A 579 -20.82 -6.38 -7.15
CA GLY A 579 -20.69 -5.27 -6.21
C GLY A 579 -20.18 -4.02 -6.91
N THR A 580 -20.49 -2.85 -6.35
CA THR A 580 -20.18 -1.52 -6.91
C THR A 580 -19.46 -0.63 -5.92
N ASP A 581 -18.80 0.42 -6.42
CA ASP A 581 -18.10 1.43 -5.61
C ASP A 581 -19.05 2.39 -4.87
N ASP A 582 -20.31 2.42 -5.25
CA ASP A 582 -21.37 3.25 -4.63
C ASP A 582 -22.31 2.45 -3.69
N GLY A 583 -21.96 1.18 -3.43
CA GLY A 583 -22.60 0.35 -2.40
C GLY A 583 -23.79 -0.46 -2.87
N ASN A 584 -23.97 -0.71 -4.17
CA ASN A 584 -24.94 -1.66 -4.66
C ASN A 584 -24.39 -3.09 -4.68
N VAL A 585 -25.21 -4.06 -4.31
CA VAL A 585 -25.04 -5.48 -4.58
C VAL A 585 -26.21 -5.95 -5.44
N GLN A 586 -25.91 -6.56 -6.57
CA GLN A 586 -26.88 -6.99 -7.55
C GLN A 586 -26.76 -8.50 -7.80
N ILE A 587 -27.88 -9.16 -8.03
CA ILE A 587 -27.96 -10.58 -8.37
C ILE A 587 -28.67 -10.79 -9.71
N SER A 588 -28.17 -11.69 -10.52
CA SER A 588 -28.90 -12.31 -11.64
C SER A 588 -28.94 -13.83 -11.44
N LYS A 589 -30.12 -14.45 -11.64
CA LYS A 589 -30.32 -15.89 -11.53
C LYS A 589 -30.50 -16.58 -12.89
N ASP A 590 -30.41 -15.80 -13.96
CA ASP A 590 -30.79 -16.21 -15.34
C ASP A 590 -29.72 -15.80 -16.38
N GLY A 591 -28.45 -15.72 -15.95
CA GLY A 591 -27.34 -15.45 -16.86
C GLY A 591 -27.25 -14.00 -17.34
N GLY A 592 -27.80 -13.06 -16.58
CA GLY A 592 -27.78 -11.64 -16.91
C GLY A 592 -29.01 -11.11 -17.66
N ASN A 593 -30.07 -11.94 -17.86
CA ASN A 593 -31.29 -11.48 -18.50
C ASN A 593 -32.12 -10.56 -17.58
N SER A 594 -32.11 -10.82 -16.27
CA SER A 594 -32.71 -9.96 -15.27
C SER A 594 -31.78 -9.72 -14.08
N TRP A 595 -31.95 -8.57 -13.43
CA TRP A 595 -31.14 -8.14 -12.30
C TRP A 595 -31.99 -7.61 -11.17
N GLN A 596 -31.63 -7.95 -9.93
CA GLN A 596 -32.28 -7.50 -8.72
C GLN A 596 -31.26 -6.96 -7.73
N SER A 597 -31.53 -5.78 -7.16
CA SER A 597 -30.75 -5.28 -6.02
C SER A 597 -31.04 -6.09 -4.76
N ILE A 598 -29.99 -6.43 -4.03
CA ILE A 598 -30.02 -7.16 -2.76
C ILE A 598 -29.27 -6.39 -1.66
N SER A 599 -29.08 -5.08 -1.82
CA SER A 599 -28.32 -4.22 -0.92
C SER A 599 -29.17 -3.48 0.12
N GLU A 600 -30.49 -3.66 0.16
CA GLU A 600 -31.40 -2.87 1.00
C GLU A 600 -31.02 -2.86 2.49
N ASN A 601 -30.63 -4.01 3.04
CA ASN A 601 -30.27 -4.20 4.46
C ASN A 601 -28.74 -4.18 4.71
N LEU A 602 -27.95 -3.69 3.76
CA LEU A 602 -26.52 -3.48 3.93
C LEU A 602 -26.21 -2.00 4.26
N PRO A 603 -25.06 -1.71 4.88
CA PRO A 603 -24.58 -0.34 5.05
C PRO A 603 -24.53 0.39 3.70
N GLN A 604 -25.15 1.56 3.63
CA GLN A 604 -25.31 2.30 2.38
C GLN A 604 -24.09 3.15 2.04
N ASN A 605 -23.82 3.31 0.72
CA ASN A 605 -22.77 4.18 0.19
C ASN A 605 -21.35 3.80 0.62
N LEU A 606 -21.13 2.55 1.01
CA LEU A 606 -19.79 2.00 1.21
C LEU A 606 -19.38 1.17 -0.02
N TRP A 607 -18.10 1.22 -0.32
CA TRP A 607 -17.50 0.44 -1.39
C TRP A 607 -17.67 -1.07 -1.15
N ILE A 608 -18.27 -1.80 -2.10
CA ILE A 608 -18.32 -3.26 -2.05
C ILE A 608 -16.94 -3.78 -2.46
N SER A 609 -16.16 -4.24 -1.50
CA SER A 609 -14.79 -4.72 -1.75
C SER A 609 -14.77 -6.12 -2.33
N ARG A 610 -15.69 -7.00 -1.91
CA ARG A 610 -15.80 -8.35 -2.46
C ARG A 610 -17.22 -8.90 -2.35
N VAL A 611 -17.65 -9.64 -3.38
CA VAL A 611 -18.82 -10.53 -3.33
C VAL A 611 -18.35 -11.95 -3.64
N VAL A 612 -18.79 -12.93 -2.87
CA VAL A 612 -18.41 -14.34 -3.03
C VAL A 612 -19.63 -15.25 -2.99
N ALA A 613 -19.98 -15.84 -4.11
CA ALA A 613 -20.95 -16.93 -4.17
C ALA A 613 -20.33 -18.19 -3.53
N SER A 614 -21.03 -18.79 -2.56
CA SER A 614 -20.55 -20.01 -1.92
C SER A 614 -20.45 -21.16 -2.92
N LYS A 615 -19.43 -21.98 -2.74
CA LYS A 615 -19.27 -23.21 -3.50
C LYS A 615 -19.88 -24.45 -2.83
N PHE A 616 -20.39 -24.30 -1.60
CA PHE A 616 -21.04 -25.39 -0.86
C PHE A 616 -22.57 -25.28 -0.90
N LYS A 617 -23.10 -24.06 -0.99
CA LYS A 617 -24.54 -23.81 -0.97
C LYS A 617 -24.91 -22.74 -2.00
N LYS A 618 -25.71 -23.09 -3.00
CA LYS A 618 -26.05 -22.18 -4.12
C LYS A 618 -26.76 -20.88 -3.68
N GLU A 619 -27.53 -20.95 -2.56
CA GLU A 619 -28.24 -19.81 -1.98
C GLU A 619 -27.33 -18.88 -1.16
N ARG A 620 -26.12 -19.34 -0.79
CA ARG A 620 -25.23 -18.57 0.09
C ARG A 620 -24.36 -17.62 -0.70
N VAL A 621 -24.27 -16.39 -0.18
CA VAL A 621 -23.38 -15.35 -0.69
C VAL A 621 -22.77 -14.57 0.48
N PHE A 622 -21.52 -14.21 0.37
CA PHE A 622 -20.80 -13.34 1.30
C PHE A 622 -20.54 -12.00 0.63
N VAL A 623 -20.58 -10.94 1.42
CA VAL A 623 -20.24 -9.57 0.98
C VAL A 623 -19.35 -8.91 2.00
N THR A 624 -18.29 -8.28 1.54
CA THR A 624 -17.46 -7.36 2.33
C THR A 624 -17.62 -5.94 1.82
N LEU A 625 -17.69 -4.98 2.74
CA LEU A 625 -17.71 -3.55 2.42
C LEU A 625 -16.53 -2.87 3.11
N ASN A 626 -16.01 -1.86 2.44
CA ASN A 626 -14.85 -1.11 2.91
C ASN A 626 -15.18 0.37 3.01
N GLY A 627 -15.08 0.91 4.22
CA GLY A 627 -15.34 2.32 4.53
C GLY A 627 -14.13 3.23 4.46
N TYR A 628 -12.96 2.72 4.11
CA TYR A 628 -11.68 3.45 4.06
C TYR A 628 -11.80 4.82 3.36
N ARG A 629 -12.57 4.90 2.26
CA ARG A 629 -12.79 6.15 1.50
C ARG A 629 -13.76 7.15 2.17
N ASN A 630 -14.14 6.85 3.40
CA ASN A 630 -14.93 7.73 4.30
C ASN A 630 -14.21 7.91 5.64
N ASP A 631 -12.94 7.50 5.74
CA ASP A 631 -12.16 7.38 6.99
C ASP A 631 -12.89 6.52 8.06
N ASP A 632 -13.66 5.53 7.59
CA ASP A 632 -14.36 4.54 8.40
C ASP A 632 -13.62 3.20 8.29
N PHE A 633 -12.95 2.82 9.36
CA PHE A 633 -12.11 1.61 9.43
C PHE A 633 -12.83 0.44 10.11
N ASN A 634 -14.14 0.49 10.27
CA ASN A 634 -14.90 -0.64 10.80
C ASN A 634 -14.90 -1.81 9.80
N SER A 635 -14.98 -3.02 10.36
CA SER A 635 -15.09 -4.23 9.56
C SER A 635 -16.56 -4.48 9.20
N TYR A 636 -16.85 -4.63 7.93
CA TYR A 636 -18.18 -4.89 7.39
C TYR A 636 -18.21 -6.17 6.60
N ILE A 637 -18.77 -7.24 7.16
CA ILE A 637 -18.82 -8.57 6.56
C ILE A 637 -20.23 -9.14 6.78
N PHE A 638 -20.86 -9.56 5.70
CA PHE A 638 -22.22 -10.10 5.74
C PHE A 638 -22.31 -11.42 5.00
N VAL A 639 -23.17 -12.31 5.49
CA VAL A 639 -23.54 -13.56 4.83
C VAL A 639 -25.07 -13.61 4.67
N SER A 640 -25.51 -14.09 3.53
CA SER A 640 -26.89 -14.46 3.26
C SER A 640 -26.93 -15.95 2.87
N ASP A 641 -27.97 -16.66 3.36
CA ASP A 641 -28.25 -18.05 3.00
C ASP A 641 -29.51 -18.19 2.10
N ASP A 642 -30.00 -17.07 1.56
CA ASP A 642 -31.24 -16.95 0.77
C ASP A 642 -31.12 -16.00 -0.42
N TYR A 643 -29.96 -16.06 -1.12
CA TYR A 643 -29.67 -15.24 -2.30
C TYR A 643 -29.63 -13.72 -2.05
N GLY A 644 -29.32 -13.29 -0.82
CA GLY A 644 -29.26 -11.87 -0.46
C GLY A 644 -30.58 -11.26 -0.01
N SER A 645 -31.64 -12.08 0.21
CA SER A 645 -32.90 -11.58 0.73
C SER A 645 -32.79 -11.13 2.20
N ASN A 646 -31.98 -11.85 2.98
CA ASN A 646 -31.66 -11.49 4.37
C ASN A 646 -30.14 -11.55 4.59
N TRP A 647 -29.63 -10.60 5.37
CA TRP A 647 -28.19 -10.51 5.67
C TRP A 647 -27.91 -10.65 7.17
N LYS A 648 -26.96 -11.49 7.50
CA LYS A 648 -26.40 -11.64 8.84
C LYS A 648 -25.03 -11.01 8.88
N ASN A 649 -24.80 -10.08 9.83
CA ASN A 649 -23.48 -9.55 10.09
C ASN A 649 -22.60 -10.62 10.78
N ILE A 650 -21.43 -10.88 10.22
CA ILE A 650 -20.40 -11.80 10.72
C ILE A 650 -19.06 -11.09 10.88
N ALA A 651 -19.09 -9.75 11.06
CA ALA A 651 -17.88 -8.95 11.15
C ALA A 651 -16.98 -9.37 12.31
N SER A 652 -15.68 -9.25 12.08
CA SER A 652 -14.68 -9.36 13.13
C SER A 652 -14.84 -8.29 14.20
N SER A 653 -14.51 -8.62 15.44
CA SER A 653 -14.44 -7.63 16.54
C SER A 653 -13.26 -6.65 16.38
N GLN A 654 -12.30 -6.96 15.52
CA GLN A 654 -11.18 -6.07 15.22
C GLN A 654 -11.62 -4.92 14.32
N LYS A 655 -11.25 -3.69 14.68
CA LYS A 655 -11.44 -2.52 13.84
C LYS A 655 -10.39 -2.50 12.74
N SER A 656 -10.74 -3.05 11.58
CA SER A 656 -9.92 -3.01 10.37
C SER A 656 -10.83 -3.21 9.16
N ALA A 657 -10.72 -2.34 8.16
CA ALA A 657 -11.56 -2.41 6.98
C ALA A 657 -11.35 -3.74 6.23
N ALA A 658 -12.45 -4.35 5.78
CA ALA A 658 -12.44 -5.63 5.09
C ALA A 658 -12.18 -5.43 3.58
N ASN A 659 -11.17 -6.10 3.04
CA ASN A 659 -10.82 -6.03 1.62
C ASN A 659 -11.30 -7.25 0.85
N VAL A 660 -11.09 -8.43 1.39
CA VAL A 660 -11.37 -9.71 0.72
C VAL A 660 -11.79 -10.77 1.72
N LEU A 661 -12.81 -11.54 1.34
CA LEU A 661 -13.19 -12.76 2.02
C LEU A 661 -13.19 -13.90 1.02
N ILE A 662 -12.70 -15.07 1.42
CA ILE A 662 -12.86 -16.32 0.67
C ILE A 662 -13.31 -17.46 1.58
N GLU A 663 -14.08 -18.36 0.99
CA GLU A 663 -14.49 -19.63 1.60
C GLU A 663 -13.43 -20.69 1.31
N ASP A 664 -13.08 -21.55 2.30
CA ASP A 664 -12.14 -22.64 2.07
C ASP A 664 -12.62 -23.60 0.98
N THR A 665 -11.70 -24.40 0.41
CA THR A 665 -12.05 -25.26 -0.74
C THR A 665 -12.67 -26.60 -0.35
N GLU A 666 -12.46 -27.07 0.87
CA GLU A 666 -12.89 -28.38 1.33
C GLU A 666 -13.83 -28.31 2.57
N ASN A 667 -13.80 -27.21 3.32
CA ASN A 667 -14.51 -27.07 4.58
C ASN A 667 -15.33 -25.76 4.62
N GLU A 668 -16.66 -25.89 4.51
CA GLU A 668 -17.58 -24.72 4.52
C GLU A 668 -17.54 -23.88 5.81
N ASN A 669 -16.99 -24.41 6.90
CA ASN A 669 -16.87 -23.68 8.15
C ASN A 669 -15.67 -22.77 8.20
N ILE A 670 -14.71 -22.91 7.27
CA ILE A 670 -13.48 -22.14 7.23
C ILE A 670 -13.62 -20.98 6.26
N LEU A 671 -13.40 -19.77 6.81
CA LEU A 671 -13.35 -18.53 6.05
C LEU A 671 -12.02 -17.83 6.31
N PHE A 672 -11.44 -17.22 5.29
CA PHE A 672 -10.28 -16.35 5.39
C PHE A 672 -10.68 -14.92 5.05
N LEU A 673 -10.22 -13.97 5.86
CA LEU A 673 -10.52 -12.54 5.73
C LEU A 673 -9.23 -11.74 5.67
N GLY A 674 -9.01 -11.06 4.54
CA GLY A 674 -7.98 -10.04 4.39
C GLY A 674 -8.51 -8.66 4.77
N THR A 675 -7.76 -7.97 5.64
CA THR A 675 -8.10 -6.63 6.12
C THR A 675 -6.96 -5.64 5.87
N ASP A 676 -7.16 -4.37 6.16
CA ASP A 676 -6.09 -3.36 6.12
C ASP A 676 -4.97 -3.62 7.14
N ASN A 677 -5.18 -4.52 8.09
CA ASN A 677 -4.25 -4.79 9.19
C ASN A 677 -3.95 -6.29 9.39
N GLY A 678 -3.86 -7.04 8.31
CA GLY A 678 -3.47 -8.44 8.31
C GLY A 678 -4.57 -9.41 7.91
N LEU A 679 -4.33 -10.69 8.21
CA LEU A 679 -5.16 -11.83 7.83
C LEU A 679 -5.85 -12.41 9.06
N GLN A 680 -7.11 -12.81 8.90
CA GLN A 680 -7.89 -13.51 9.93
C GLN A 680 -8.47 -14.80 9.37
N ILE A 681 -8.71 -15.76 10.25
CA ILE A 681 -9.39 -17.03 9.96
C ILE A 681 -10.59 -17.22 10.87
N SER A 682 -11.67 -17.71 10.32
CA SER A 682 -12.81 -18.29 11.06
C SER A 682 -12.87 -19.80 10.76
N ILE A 683 -13.24 -20.61 11.77
CA ILE A 683 -13.48 -22.05 11.62
C ILE A 683 -14.91 -22.43 12.00
N ASP A 684 -15.79 -21.45 12.07
CA ASP A 684 -17.20 -21.57 12.46
C ASP A 684 -18.14 -20.69 11.61
N ARG A 685 -17.79 -20.53 10.34
CA ARG A 685 -18.54 -19.72 9.36
C ARG A 685 -18.71 -18.25 9.75
N GLY A 686 -17.69 -17.65 10.35
CA GLY A 686 -17.67 -16.24 10.72
C GLY A 686 -18.35 -15.93 12.05
N ALA A 687 -18.70 -16.94 12.85
CA ALA A 687 -19.19 -16.70 14.20
C ALA A 687 -18.09 -16.13 15.11
N THR A 688 -16.85 -16.62 14.94
CA THR A 688 -15.66 -16.07 15.60
C THR A 688 -14.50 -15.94 14.62
N TRP A 689 -13.59 -14.99 14.91
CA TRP A 689 -12.41 -14.73 14.10
C TRP A 689 -11.14 -14.76 14.93
N ASN A 690 -10.09 -15.35 14.39
CA ASN A 690 -8.76 -15.43 14.98
C ASN A 690 -7.75 -14.73 14.07
N ASP A 691 -6.73 -14.09 14.67
CA ASP A 691 -5.57 -13.61 13.92
C ASP A 691 -4.85 -14.80 13.25
N PHE A 692 -4.51 -14.62 11.99
CA PHE A 692 -3.83 -15.64 11.19
C PHE A 692 -2.61 -15.04 10.45
N SER A 693 -1.97 -14.03 11.06
CA SER A 693 -0.89 -13.24 10.45
C SER A 693 0.51 -13.64 10.91
N ASN A 694 0.68 -14.74 11.66
CA ASN A 694 2.00 -15.10 12.16
C ASN A 694 3.03 -15.28 11.03
N GLY A 695 4.16 -14.55 11.11
CA GLY A 695 5.19 -14.50 10.06
C GLY A 695 4.97 -13.40 9.02
N MET A 696 3.86 -12.66 9.12
CA MET A 696 3.54 -11.48 8.31
C MET A 696 3.34 -10.28 9.24
N PRO A 697 3.89 -9.10 8.94
CA PRO A 697 3.64 -7.89 9.72
C PRO A 697 2.20 -7.38 9.52
N LYS A 698 1.83 -6.32 10.23
CA LYS A 698 0.54 -5.63 10.11
C LYS A 698 0.48 -4.84 8.80
N VAL A 699 0.12 -5.55 7.72
CA VAL A 699 0.06 -5.03 6.35
C VAL A 699 -1.34 -5.27 5.75
N ALA A 700 -1.78 -4.39 4.87
CA ALA A 700 -3.04 -4.57 4.17
C ALA A 700 -3.00 -5.82 3.27
N VAL A 701 -3.97 -6.71 3.45
CA VAL A 701 -4.20 -7.90 2.61
C VAL A 701 -5.30 -7.56 1.61
N HIS A 702 -4.94 -7.44 0.35
CA HIS A 702 -5.85 -7.04 -0.71
C HIS A 702 -6.56 -8.20 -1.39
N ASP A 703 -5.86 -9.33 -1.53
CA ASP A 703 -6.45 -10.48 -2.22
C ASP A 703 -5.96 -11.81 -1.66
N LEU A 704 -6.79 -12.83 -1.80
CA LEU A 704 -6.58 -14.19 -1.30
C LEU A 704 -6.95 -15.20 -2.37
N VAL A 705 -6.14 -16.24 -2.55
CA VAL A 705 -6.49 -17.36 -3.42
C VAL A 705 -6.00 -18.68 -2.82
N ILE A 706 -6.82 -19.73 -2.92
CA ILE A 706 -6.44 -21.07 -2.51
C ILE A 706 -6.11 -21.89 -3.76
N GLN A 707 -4.88 -22.38 -3.80
CA GLN A 707 -4.50 -23.43 -4.74
C GLN A 707 -4.94 -24.77 -4.15
N TYR A 708 -6.05 -25.31 -4.66
CA TYR A 708 -6.74 -26.42 -4.01
C TYR A 708 -6.02 -27.77 -4.15
N ILE A 709 -5.19 -27.97 -5.18
CA ILE A 709 -4.41 -29.22 -5.37
C ILE A 709 -3.28 -29.29 -4.34
N ALA A 710 -2.53 -28.21 -4.18
CA ALA A 710 -1.46 -28.09 -3.19
C ALA A 710 -1.98 -27.81 -1.77
N LYS A 711 -3.27 -27.47 -1.62
CA LYS A 711 -3.89 -27.03 -0.36
C LYS A 711 -3.13 -25.86 0.27
N GLU A 712 -2.71 -24.91 -0.54
CA GLU A 712 -2.00 -23.72 -0.10
C GLU A 712 -2.86 -22.47 -0.25
N LEU A 713 -2.89 -21.62 0.79
CA LEU A 713 -3.43 -20.27 0.74
C LEU A 713 -2.31 -19.33 0.33
N ILE A 714 -2.55 -18.55 -0.72
CA ILE A 714 -1.71 -17.44 -1.15
C ILE A 714 -2.35 -16.13 -0.72
N VAL A 715 -1.54 -15.26 -0.13
CA VAL A 715 -1.93 -13.97 0.43
C VAL A 715 -1.23 -12.86 -0.33
N GLY A 716 -1.99 -12.03 -1.04
CA GLY A 716 -1.51 -10.84 -1.72
C GLY A 716 -1.60 -9.61 -0.82
N THR A 717 -0.45 -9.03 -0.49
CA THR A 717 -0.39 -7.87 0.39
C THR A 717 -0.08 -6.58 -0.39
N HIS A 718 -0.57 -5.47 0.13
CA HIS A 718 -0.27 -4.16 -0.44
C HIS A 718 0.90 -3.50 0.30
N GLY A 719 2.11 -4.09 0.18
CA GLY A 719 3.32 -3.53 0.78
C GLY A 719 4.37 -4.54 1.27
N ARG A 720 4.04 -5.84 1.29
CA ARG A 720 4.97 -6.90 1.73
C ARG A 720 4.99 -8.09 0.78
N SER A 721 4.69 -7.83 -0.49
CA SER A 721 4.67 -8.85 -1.54
C SER A 721 3.69 -10.01 -1.22
N LEU A 722 4.08 -11.24 -1.44
CA LEU A 722 3.24 -12.42 -1.34
C LEU A 722 3.65 -13.30 -0.16
N TYR A 723 2.64 -13.91 0.47
CA TYR A 723 2.84 -14.95 1.48
C TYR A 723 2.08 -16.21 1.11
N LYS A 724 2.52 -17.35 1.66
CA LYS A 724 1.80 -18.60 1.54
C LYS A 724 1.77 -19.38 2.85
N VAL A 725 0.78 -20.25 2.99
CA VAL A 725 0.62 -21.18 4.11
C VAL A 725 -0.08 -22.45 3.65
N ASP A 726 0.36 -23.60 4.18
CA ASP A 726 -0.25 -24.91 3.99
C ASP A 726 -1.54 -25.02 4.81
N LEU A 727 -2.64 -25.38 4.16
CA LEU A 727 -3.97 -25.58 4.76
C LEU A 727 -4.30 -27.03 5.07
N SER A 728 -3.47 -28.00 4.71
CA SER A 728 -3.78 -29.43 4.78
C SER A 728 -4.26 -29.92 6.13
N LYS A 729 -3.70 -29.35 7.23
CA LYS A 729 -4.11 -29.66 8.61
C LYS A 729 -5.25 -28.76 9.09
N ILE A 730 -5.31 -27.52 8.60
CA ILE A 730 -6.35 -26.54 8.95
C ILE A 730 -7.70 -27.00 8.41
N GLN A 731 -7.75 -27.51 7.19
CA GLN A 731 -8.96 -28.05 6.54
C GLN A 731 -9.62 -29.21 7.29
N LEU A 732 -8.86 -29.89 8.18
CA LEU A 732 -9.37 -30.97 9.02
C LEU A 732 -10.11 -30.49 10.28
N PHE A 733 -10.06 -29.18 10.60
CA PHE A 733 -10.76 -28.65 11.77
C PHE A 733 -12.27 -28.76 11.59
N ASN A 734 -12.93 -29.38 12.60
CA ASN A 734 -14.36 -29.52 12.68
C ASN A 734 -14.82 -29.50 14.14
N GLN A 735 -16.12 -29.45 14.37
CA GLN A 735 -16.71 -29.40 15.71
C GLN A 735 -16.31 -30.57 16.60
N GLU A 736 -16.08 -31.76 16.04
CA GLU A 736 -15.66 -32.94 16.80
C GLU A 736 -14.20 -32.84 17.26
N LEU A 737 -13.33 -32.30 16.40
CA LEU A 737 -11.94 -32.03 16.74
C LEU A 737 -11.85 -30.97 17.85
N LEU A 738 -12.62 -29.91 17.78
CA LEU A 738 -12.64 -28.82 18.75
C LEU A 738 -13.15 -29.24 20.15
N LYS A 739 -13.90 -30.34 20.25
CA LYS A 739 -14.34 -30.90 21.52
C LYS A 739 -13.22 -31.68 22.26
N LYS A 740 -12.20 -32.16 21.53
CA LYS A 740 -11.10 -32.92 22.11
C LYS A 740 -10.20 -32.02 22.95
N GLN A 741 -9.63 -32.55 24.04
CA GLN A 741 -8.61 -31.85 24.83
C GLN A 741 -7.28 -31.74 24.03
N MET A 742 -6.95 -32.82 23.31
CA MET A 742 -5.77 -32.92 22.45
C MET A 742 -6.10 -33.79 21.24
N HIS A 743 -5.51 -33.44 20.10
CA HIS A 743 -5.52 -34.24 18.89
C HIS A 743 -4.15 -34.21 18.24
N LEU A 744 -3.62 -35.37 17.93
CA LEU A 744 -2.40 -35.52 17.12
C LEU A 744 -2.83 -35.81 15.66
N PHE A 745 -2.42 -34.97 14.76
CA PHE A 745 -2.64 -35.21 13.32
C PHE A 745 -1.72 -36.32 12.82
N ALA A 746 -2.12 -36.99 11.75
CA ALA A 746 -1.27 -38.01 11.14
C ALA A 746 0.10 -37.42 10.77
N ILE A 747 1.15 -38.10 11.21
CA ILE A 747 2.53 -37.75 10.91
C ILE A 747 2.80 -38.11 9.44
N GLU A 748 3.39 -37.22 8.71
CA GLU A 748 3.77 -37.45 7.31
C GLU A 748 4.91 -38.47 7.24
N ASN A 749 4.87 -39.33 6.22
CA ASN A 749 5.97 -40.25 5.99
C ASN A 749 7.24 -39.47 5.62
N VAL A 750 8.32 -39.72 6.35
CA VAL A 750 9.61 -39.14 6.06
C VAL A 750 10.47 -40.24 5.42
N ASN A 751 10.77 -40.07 4.12
CA ASN A 751 11.66 -41.00 3.43
C ASN A 751 13.10 -40.75 3.88
N LYS A 752 13.78 -41.79 4.32
CA LYS A 752 15.20 -41.74 4.69
C LYS A 752 16.01 -41.25 3.47
N GLN A 753 16.89 -40.31 3.71
CA GLN A 753 17.79 -39.77 2.68
C GLN A 753 19.23 -40.16 3.00
N ASP A 754 19.97 -40.61 2.01
CA ASP A 754 21.34 -41.13 2.19
C ASP A 754 22.35 -40.07 2.64
N PHE A 755 22.00 -38.80 2.50
CA PHE A 755 22.88 -37.68 2.89
C PHE A 755 22.60 -37.12 4.30
N TRP A 756 21.66 -37.69 5.07
CA TRP A 756 21.47 -37.29 6.47
C TRP A 756 22.71 -37.60 7.32
N GLY A 757 23.11 -36.62 8.13
CA GLY A 757 24.35 -36.66 8.92
C GLY A 757 25.57 -36.17 8.12
N SER A 758 25.40 -35.81 6.83
CA SER A 758 26.46 -35.22 6.01
C SER A 758 26.35 -33.69 5.97
N LYS A 759 27.40 -33.01 5.54
CA LYS A 759 27.44 -31.55 5.36
C LYS A 759 27.40 -31.20 3.89
N ASN A 760 26.63 -30.17 3.52
CA ASN A 760 26.65 -29.63 2.16
C ASN A 760 27.97 -28.88 1.85
N SER A 761 28.63 -28.35 2.89
CA SER A 761 29.92 -27.69 2.79
C SER A 761 30.63 -27.76 4.14
N PHE A 762 31.93 -27.51 4.16
CA PHE A 762 32.74 -27.49 5.40
C PHE A 762 32.14 -26.54 6.48
N TRP A 763 31.45 -25.49 6.07
CA TRP A 763 30.87 -24.44 6.93
C TRP A 763 29.41 -24.71 7.33
N SER A 764 28.74 -25.68 6.70
CA SER A 764 27.33 -25.97 6.99
C SER A 764 27.19 -26.87 8.20
N GLU A 765 26.03 -26.77 8.86
CA GLU A 765 25.60 -27.76 9.84
C GLU A 765 25.29 -29.08 9.14
N ASP A 766 25.25 -30.16 9.92
CA ASP A 766 24.88 -31.47 9.42
C ASP A 766 23.43 -31.48 8.94
N LEU A 767 23.16 -32.14 7.83
CA LEU A 767 21.83 -32.31 7.29
C LEU A 767 21.05 -33.30 8.16
N GLU A 768 20.23 -32.77 9.03
CA GLU A 768 19.39 -33.60 9.91
C GLU A 768 17.98 -33.79 9.32
N PRO A 769 17.32 -34.92 9.59
CA PRO A 769 15.95 -35.15 9.21
C PRO A 769 15.03 -34.13 9.90
N LYS A 770 14.27 -33.38 9.11
CA LYS A 770 13.27 -32.45 9.63
C LYS A 770 11.88 -33.04 9.40
N PHE A 771 11.18 -33.38 10.47
CA PHE A 771 9.77 -33.74 10.40
C PHE A 771 8.94 -32.82 11.29
N LYS A 772 7.70 -32.58 10.86
CA LYS A 772 6.77 -31.71 11.57
C LYS A 772 5.71 -32.57 12.23
N ILE A 773 5.50 -32.36 13.52
CA ILE A 773 4.40 -32.97 14.28
C ILE A 773 3.34 -31.88 14.46
N TRP A 774 2.17 -32.08 13.88
CA TRP A 774 1.02 -31.22 14.05
C TRP A 774 0.12 -31.76 15.15
N TYR A 775 -0.27 -30.89 16.08
CA TYR A 775 -1.22 -31.23 17.12
C TYR A 775 -2.16 -30.06 17.43
N TYR A 776 -3.32 -30.39 17.95
CA TYR A 776 -4.28 -29.44 18.50
C TYR A 776 -4.34 -29.60 19.99
N LEU A 777 -4.32 -28.51 20.75
CA LEU A 777 -4.55 -28.45 22.19
C LEU A 777 -5.66 -27.44 22.46
N LYS A 778 -6.67 -27.86 23.22
CA LYS A 778 -7.79 -26.98 23.60
C LYS A 778 -7.36 -25.96 24.65
N GLU A 779 -6.44 -26.33 25.54
CA GLU A 779 -5.86 -25.46 26.57
C GLU A 779 -4.36 -25.70 26.63
N LEU A 780 -3.59 -24.64 27.03
CA LEU A 780 -2.15 -24.81 27.28
C LEU A 780 -1.92 -25.74 28.45
N LEU A 781 -1.74 -27.02 28.18
CA LEU A 781 -1.25 -27.97 29.12
C LEU A 781 0.27 -27.87 29.22
N ASN A 782 0.85 -27.95 30.43
CA ASN A 782 2.29 -28.14 30.61
C ASN A 782 2.67 -29.55 30.10
N VAL A 783 2.81 -29.70 28.79
CA VAL A 783 3.22 -30.98 28.19
C VAL A 783 4.73 -31.04 28.23
N LYS A 784 5.27 -31.92 29.05
CA LYS A 784 6.67 -32.32 28.97
C LYS A 784 6.80 -33.32 27.82
N PHE A 785 7.45 -32.94 26.75
CA PHE A 785 7.87 -33.86 25.70
C PHE A 785 9.07 -34.66 26.24
N HIS A 786 8.93 -35.97 26.38
CA HIS A 786 10.06 -36.85 26.55
C HIS A 786 10.55 -37.26 25.17
N ASN A 787 11.78 -36.87 24.82
CA ASN A 787 12.44 -37.38 23.63
C ASN A 787 12.66 -38.90 23.79
N VAL A 788 11.80 -39.67 23.14
CA VAL A 788 12.08 -41.09 22.88
C VAL A 788 12.27 -41.18 21.37
N ILE A 789 13.51 -41.06 20.95
CA ILE A 789 13.91 -41.40 19.59
C ILE A 789 14.62 -42.73 19.72
N ASP A 790 13.89 -43.82 19.53
CA ASP A 790 14.48 -45.10 19.25
C ASP A 790 14.49 -45.29 17.75
N LEU A 791 15.66 -45.15 17.15
CA LEU A 791 15.90 -45.39 15.71
C LEU A 791 16.65 -46.73 15.62
N SER A 792 16.02 -47.85 16.03
CA SER A 792 16.52 -49.16 15.68
C SER A 792 16.09 -49.60 14.30
#